data_e24e005670047414e2ea3537f229be9b
#
_entry.id   e24e005670047414e2ea3537f229be9b
#
_cell.length_a   1.000
_cell.length_b   1.000
_cell.length_c   1.000
_cell.angle_alpha   90.00
_cell.angle_beta   90.00
_cell.angle_gamma   90.00
#
_symmetry.space_group_name_H-M   'P 1'
#
loop_
_entity.id
_entity.type
_entity.pdbx_description
1 polymer ?
#
loop_
_entity_poly.entity_id
_entity_poly.type
_entity_poly.pdbx_seq_one_letter_code
_entity_poly.pdbx_strand_id
1 'polypeptide(L)'
;MAVFTLPDTMAALPRRPFEFGPAARDEAEAILALEPAALFRRMLVDQESEACLLVARRVLHAFLEPLEPRRAAGGAAEAASVELIAAEVEAARADLRAVVDGLAASSPEARDAVLRQRALIGKLGGCWLDVLSQPATQPSVIVNELFSQYVALRGSGDPTAGVRLPDIGAVGFLAAAGTRALTALHGSFYLALSRLPANFLPELVGVHYAFFALGVDDLLRGASPRLPEAELRQVLAHYVALADADADVCVRLVNGVRLAVALEREHVALLAELAAWTSGRSLESKVAEIVARHAPLAGSQHGGVRVGGRPLTDAFTDPDLDVAAFLTEFRESRYLLPGREGGECRFLQALKIGGPMFGIFDEQEAATFKEWVLSVQSGERPAISVSACSAGDARAAELRAALTADLPADVVIAPAVPADDRELFHRLVNIENFANTLPQAADRVARTLEAAEVLFVHGAGGRYTDATYFDYSPEALYQRAEQVYWDKLVNPYQPLTAIPDRDEVVFLQTTYALGALIDGAWLHRLANVGHAGRPSDPLLWSIYADEMGHGGLEKNHLTLIHTALASMDVRLPHIRDDAFRDQAELPDDLYGFSLYQLSLALFPDRFHPEILGYNLAIEMFGLGELRLHEIQKLSHHGFDTCYEVAHLTIDNISAGHTRQAADIIVAYLDEVRATVGEAAVREQWRRVWRGYAAYAYIVEPALLKRIAAGEMEDADLLI
;
A
#
# COMPACT_ATOMS: atom_id res chain seq x y z
N MET A 1 -36.85 -3.97 -11.70
CA MET A 1 -35.71 -3.32 -11.03
C MET A 1 -35.83 -3.62 -9.57
N ALA A 2 -35.09 -4.60 -9.09
CA ALA A 2 -34.99 -4.85 -7.66
C ALA A 2 -34.30 -3.62 -7.03
N VAL A 3 -34.92 -3.02 -6.05
CA VAL A 3 -34.32 -1.93 -5.27
C VAL A 3 -33.23 -2.59 -4.44
N PHE A 4 -31.95 -2.32 -4.78
CA PHE A 4 -30.82 -2.73 -3.96
C PHE A 4 -30.98 -2.14 -2.56
N THR A 5 -31.38 -2.93 -1.62
CA THR A 5 -31.29 -2.57 -0.20
C THR A 5 -29.89 -2.95 0.24
N LEU A 6 -28.98 -1.99 0.21
CA LEU A 6 -27.65 -2.18 0.77
C LEU A 6 -27.78 -2.57 2.25
N PRO A 7 -27.13 -3.64 2.68
CA PRO A 7 -27.25 -4.07 4.06
C PRO A 7 -26.55 -3.13 5.03
N ASP A 8 -25.74 -2.14 4.55
CA ASP A 8 -24.93 -1.37 5.45
C ASP A 8 -24.72 0.11 5.07
N THR A 9 -25.14 0.96 6.00
CA THR A 9 -24.88 2.41 6.02
C THR A 9 -23.87 2.72 7.12
N MET A 10 -22.66 2.10 7.04
CA MET A 10 -21.65 2.24 8.07
C MET A 10 -20.94 3.58 7.99
N ALA A 11 -21.07 4.42 9.01
CA ALA A 11 -20.28 5.63 9.18
C ALA A 11 -18.97 5.38 9.95
N ALA A 12 -18.93 4.40 10.85
CA ALA A 12 -17.72 3.96 11.56
C ALA A 12 -17.87 2.51 12.02
N LEU A 13 -16.74 1.82 12.20
CA LEU A 13 -16.74 0.53 12.90
C LEU A 13 -17.08 0.71 14.39
N PRO A 14 -17.69 -0.30 15.04
CA PRO A 14 -17.82 -0.33 16.48
C PRO A 14 -16.45 -0.18 17.15
N ARG A 15 -16.33 0.67 18.17
CA ARG A 15 -15.08 0.80 18.91
C ARG A 15 -14.74 -0.50 19.63
N ARG A 16 -13.60 -1.08 19.30
CA ARG A 16 -13.02 -2.27 19.93
C ARG A 16 -11.62 -1.98 20.38
N PRO A 17 -11.11 -2.66 21.43
CA PRO A 17 -9.70 -2.60 21.75
C PRO A 17 -8.84 -3.15 20.58
N PHE A 18 -7.60 -2.69 20.50
CA PHE A 18 -6.59 -3.20 19.59
C PHE A 18 -5.73 -4.22 20.36
N GLU A 19 -5.77 -5.47 19.94
CA GLU A 19 -5.06 -6.57 20.59
C GLU A 19 -3.74 -6.90 19.89
N PHE A 20 -2.65 -6.88 20.64
CA PHE A 20 -1.32 -7.23 20.17
C PHE A 20 -0.66 -8.24 21.11
N GLY A 21 0.19 -9.12 20.56
CA GLY A 21 0.98 -10.06 21.32
C GLY A 21 2.17 -9.42 22.04
N PRO A 22 2.68 -10.05 23.10
CA PRO A 22 3.83 -9.53 23.85
C PRO A 22 5.10 -9.34 23.00
N ALA A 23 5.38 -10.26 22.07
CA ALA A 23 6.56 -10.17 21.18
C ALA A 23 6.49 -8.96 20.25
N ALA A 24 5.30 -8.65 19.72
CA ALA A 24 5.08 -7.49 18.86
C ALA A 24 5.31 -6.17 19.60
N ARG A 25 5.01 -6.12 20.89
CA ARG A 25 5.28 -4.95 21.73
C ARG A 25 6.77 -4.62 21.76
N ASP A 26 7.62 -5.61 22.09
CA ASP A 26 9.07 -5.40 22.22
C ASP A 26 9.69 -4.98 20.87
N GLU A 27 9.23 -5.57 19.76
CA GLU A 27 9.67 -5.18 18.43
C GLU A 27 9.17 -3.77 18.03
N ALA A 28 7.93 -3.42 18.35
CA ALA A 28 7.37 -2.10 18.09
C ALA A 28 8.12 -1.00 18.84
N GLU A 29 8.54 -1.23 20.11
CA GLU A 29 9.35 -0.30 20.86
C GLU A 29 10.72 -0.07 20.20
N ALA A 30 11.36 -1.13 19.69
CA ALA A 30 12.60 -1.01 18.93
C ALA A 30 12.43 -0.23 17.61
N ILE A 31 11.31 -0.43 16.89
CA ILE A 31 11.00 0.30 15.66
C ILE A 31 10.77 1.79 15.96
N LEU A 32 10.01 2.13 17.00
CA LEU A 32 9.72 3.51 17.39
C LEU A 32 10.96 4.29 17.85
N ALA A 33 11.98 3.58 18.35
CA ALA A 33 13.26 4.18 18.74
C ALA A 33 14.13 4.58 17.53
N LEU A 34 13.81 4.14 16.33
CA LEU A 34 14.55 4.46 15.11
C LEU A 34 14.49 5.97 14.80
N GLU A 35 15.50 6.45 14.07
CA GLU A 35 15.45 7.80 13.48
C GLU A 35 14.27 7.91 12.50
N PRO A 36 13.63 9.09 12.38
CA PRO A 36 12.38 9.26 11.61
C PRO A 36 12.40 8.70 10.19
N ALA A 37 13.50 8.89 9.45
CA ALA A 37 13.61 8.34 8.11
C ALA A 37 13.72 6.80 8.10
N ALA A 38 14.33 6.20 9.13
CA ALA A 38 14.42 4.76 9.28
C ALA A 38 13.08 4.16 9.75
N LEU A 39 12.38 4.84 10.66
CA LEU A 39 11.01 4.49 11.06
C LEU A 39 10.08 4.48 9.83
N PHE A 40 10.08 5.57 9.06
CA PHE A 40 9.29 5.66 7.84
C PHE A 40 9.58 4.49 6.87
N ARG A 41 10.87 4.21 6.60
CA ARG A 41 11.26 3.11 5.72
C ARG A 41 10.83 1.75 6.26
N ARG A 42 10.94 1.53 7.57
CA ARG A 42 10.48 0.28 8.21
C ARG A 42 8.98 0.10 7.99
N MET A 43 8.17 1.12 8.25
CA MET A 43 6.73 1.09 8.01
C MET A 43 6.36 0.93 6.54
N LEU A 44 7.16 1.49 5.62
CA LEU A 44 6.91 1.38 4.18
C LEU A 44 7.11 -0.05 3.68
N VAL A 45 8.18 -0.71 4.11
CA VAL A 45 8.57 -2.04 3.64
C VAL A 45 7.83 -3.16 4.36
N ASP A 46 7.65 -3.04 5.67
CA ASP A 46 6.98 -4.07 6.46
C ASP A 46 5.50 -3.73 6.65
N GLN A 47 4.66 -4.41 5.91
CA GLN A 47 3.22 -4.21 5.91
C GLN A 47 2.43 -5.36 6.53
N GLU A 48 3.11 -6.43 6.91
CA GLU A 48 2.53 -7.69 7.35
C GLU A 48 2.74 -8.00 8.83
N SER A 49 3.73 -7.34 9.47
CA SER A 49 4.06 -7.65 10.86
C SER A 49 3.08 -7.00 11.84
N GLU A 50 2.78 -7.74 12.87
CA GLU A 50 2.01 -7.29 14.02
C GLU A 50 2.65 -6.06 14.69
N ALA A 51 3.99 -6.05 14.78
CA ALA A 51 4.74 -4.95 15.35
C ALA A 51 4.52 -3.64 14.58
N CYS A 52 4.52 -3.68 13.23
CA CYS A 52 4.25 -2.50 12.42
C CYS A 52 2.81 -2.00 12.54
N LEU A 53 1.82 -2.88 12.79
CA LEU A 53 0.45 -2.45 13.10
C LEU A 53 0.38 -1.75 14.46
N LEU A 54 1.11 -2.23 15.48
CA LEU A 54 1.20 -1.53 16.77
C LEU A 54 1.91 -0.18 16.64
N VAL A 55 2.99 -0.10 15.85
CA VAL A 55 3.64 1.17 15.51
C VAL A 55 2.64 2.12 14.83
N ALA A 56 1.88 1.64 13.86
CA ALA A 56 0.86 2.44 13.18
C ALA A 56 -0.19 2.98 14.17
N ARG A 57 -0.69 2.14 15.10
CA ARG A 57 -1.64 2.59 16.14
C ARG A 57 -1.05 3.68 17.03
N ARG A 58 0.23 3.56 17.41
CA ARG A 58 0.93 4.57 18.23
C ARG A 58 1.18 5.87 17.46
N VAL A 59 1.55 5.77 16.19
CA VAL A 59 1.70 6.94 15.32
C VAL A 59 0.37 7.69 15.22
N LEU A 60 -0.74 7.00 14.92
CA LEU A 60 -2.06 7.64 14.87
C LEU A 60 -2.42 8.31 16.20
N HIS A 61 -2.15 7.67 17.32
CA HIS A 61 -2.39 8.26 18.64
C HIS A 61 -1.60 9.55 18.84
N ALA A 62 -0.31 9.56 18.54
CA ALA A 62 0.55 10.74 18.72
C ALA A 62 0.10 11.96 17.89
N PHE A 63 -0.52 11.73 16.73
CA PHE A 63 -1.01 12.81 15.89
C PHE A 63 -2.44 13.24 16.21
N LEU A 64 -3.30 12.32 16.65
CA LEU A 64 -4.73 12.56 16.89
C LEU A 64 -5.03 13.01 18.33
N GLU A 65 -4.32 12.49 19.34
CA GLU A 65 -4.57 12.83 20.76
C GLU A 65 -4.56 14.35 21.05
N PRO A 66 -3.65 15.16 20.49
CA PRO A 66 -3.65 16.60 20.74
C PRO A 66 -4.92 17.32 20.24
N LEU A 67 -5.67 16.69 19.33
CA LEU A 67 -6.90 17.21 18.72
C LEU A 67 -8.15 16.71 19.44
N GLU A 68 -8.05 15.65 20.23
CA GLU A 68 -9.17 15.21 21.05
C GLU A 68 -9.55 16.35 21.99
N PRO A 69 -10.79 16.87 21.92
CA PRO A 69 -11.21 17.86 22.88
C PRO A 69 -11.03 17.22 24.25
N ARG A 70 -10.15 17.78 25.09
CA ARG A 70 -10.23 17.53 26.54
C ARG A 70 -11.69 17.74 26.86
N ARG A 71 -12.43 16.68 27.19
CA ARG A 71 -13.87 16.71 27.47
C ARG A 71 -14.11 17.81 28.50
N ALA A 72 -14.21 19.03 28.00
CA ALA A 72 -14.64 20.17 28.78
C ALA A 72 -16.14 19.93 29.02
N ALA A 73 -16.47 19.79 30.27
CA ALA A 73 -17.82 19.55 30.75
C ALA A 73 -18.82 20.46 30.00
N GLY A 74 -19.73 19.86 29.22
CA GLY A 74 -21.02 20.50 28.88
C GLY A 74 -21.11 21.29 27.58
N GLY A 75 -20.15 21.25 26.65
CA GLY A 75 -20.31 21.83 25.32
C GLY A 75 -21.04 20.84 24.39
N ALA A 76 -22.17 21.28 23.77
CA ALA A 76 -22.77 20.53 22.68
C ALA A 76 -21.72 20.39 21.57
N ALA A 77 -21.50 19.14 21.08
CA ALA A 77 -20.67 18.90 19.91
C ALA A 77 -21.26 19.72 18.74
N GLU A 78 -20.44 20.54 18.12
CA GLU A 78 -20.83 21.29 16.93
C GLU A 78 -21.14 20.27 15.83
N ALA A 79 -22.36 20.29 15.29
CA ALA A 79 -22.76 19.36 14.23
C ALA A 79 -21.81 19.56 13.03
N ALA A 80 -21.27 18.48 12.50
CA ALA A 80 -20.48 18.54 11.28
C ALA A 80 -21.36 19.06 10.12
N SER A 81 -20.90 20.12 9.45
CA SER A 81 -21.58 20.66 8.27
C SER A 81 -20.60 20.72 7.12
N VAL A 82 -21.04 20.27 5.94
CA VAL A 82 -20.24 20.29 4.71
C VAL A 82 -19.75 21.72 4.42
N GLU A 83 -20.62 22.71 4.59
CA GLU A 83 -20.33 24.12 4.33
C GLU A 83 -19.26 24.66 5.27
N LEU A 84 -19.35 24.34 6.57
CA LEU A 84 -18.36 24.77 7.56
C LEU A 84 -17.00 24.13 7.32
N ILE A 85 -16.98 22.83 7.06
CA ILE A 85 -15.74 22.08 6.73
C ILE A 85 -15.10 22.66 5.44
N ALA A 86 -15.90 22.85 4.39
CA ALA A 86 -15.40 23.38 3.13
C ALA A 86 -14.88 24.83 3.29
N ALA A 87 -15.56 25.67 4.06
CA ALA A 87 -15.12 27.03 4.33
C ALA A 87 -13.80 27.06 5.14
N GLU A 88 -13.63 26.17 6.13
CA GLU A 88 -12.38 26.04 6.91
C GLU A 88 -11.21 25.64 6.01
N VAL A 89 -11.41 24.67 5.12
CA VAL A 89 -10.39 24.17 4.19
C VAL A 89 -10.05 25.24 3.13
N GLU A 90 -11.04 25.95 2.59
CA GLU A 90 -10.81 27.01 1.59
C GLU A 90 -10.05 28.20 2.21
N ALA A 91 -10.36 28.60 3.44
CA ALA A 91 -9.61 29.60 4.15
C ALA A 91 -8.15 29.18 4.35
N ALA A 92 -7.92 27.93 4.77
CA ALA A 92 -6.57 27.38 4.91
C ALA A 92 -5.83 27.32 3.56
N ARG A 93 -6.50 26.96 2.48
CA ARG A 93 -5.95 26.94 1.13
C ARG A 93 -5.52 28.32 0.66
N ALA A 94 -6.33 29.34 0.94
CA ALA A 94 -6.00 30.73 0.61
C ALA A 94 -4.74 31.21 1.35
N ASP A 95 -4.61 30.89 2.65
CA ASP A 95 -3.42 31.19 3.45
C ASP A 95 -2.17 30.49 2.88
N LEU A 96 -2.26 29.22 2.57
CA LEU A 96 -1.15 28.41 2.05
C LEU A 96 -0.71 28.86 0.67
N ARG A 97 -1.65 29.28 -0.19
CA ARG A 97 -1.38 29.64 -1.57
C ARG A 97 -0.35 30.76 -1.68
N ALA A 98 -0.44 31.79 -0.86
CA ALA A 98 0.51 32.89 -0.88
C ALA A 98 1.96 32.43 -0.60
N VAL A 99 2.13 31.47 0.34
CA VAL A 99 3.44 30.91 0.67
C VAL A 99 3.93 29.99 -0.47
N VAL A 100 3.05 29.14 -0.99
CA VAL A 100 3.37 28.20 -2.07
C VAL A 100 3.76 28.93 -3.37
N ASP A 101 3.05 30.01 -3.72
CA ASP A 101 3.40 30.85 -4.87
C ASP A 101 4.80 31.48 -4.69
N GLY A 102 5.16 31.89 -3.47
CA GLY A 102 6.50 32.35 -3.13
C GLY A 102 7.57 31.26 -3.29
N LEU A 103 7.26 30.03 -2.87
CA LEU A 103 8.16 28.89 -3.03
C LEU A 103 8.36 28.52 -4.50
N ALA A 104 7.32 28.57 -5.31
CA ALA A 104 7.38 28.31 -6.75
C ALA A 104 8.22 29.35 -7.50
N ALA A 105 8.26 30.59 -6.99
CA ALA A 105 9.04 31.70 -7.53
C ALA A 105 10.47 31.81 -6.96
N SER A 106 10.89 30.92 -6.05
CA SER A 106 12.19 30.93 -5.41
C SER A 106 13.33 30.57 -6.39
N SER A 107 14.59 30.72 -5.94
CA SER A 107 15.75 30.34 -6.77
C SER A 107 15.66 28.86 -7.22
N PRO A 108 16.23 28.50 -8.37
CA PRO A 108 16.21 27.12 -8.85
C PRO A 108 16.68 26.11 -7.82
N GLU A 109 17.72 26.40 -7.05
CA GLU A 109 18.24 25.53 -5.99
C GLU A 109 17.27 25.39 -4.82
N ALA A 110 16.67 26.49 -4.38
CA ALA A 110 15.69 26.45 -3.30
C ALA A 110 14.43 25.72 -3.73
N ARG A 111 13.97 25.96 -4.96
CA ARG A 111 12.84 25.26 -5.56
C ARG A 111 13.07 23.75 -5.65
N ASP A 112 14.25 23.34 -6.08
CA ASP A 112 14.63 21.93 -6.17
C ASP A 112 14.68 21.26 -4.78
N ALA A 113 15.24 21.94 -3.77
CA ALA A 113 15.21 21.46 -2.38
C ALA A 113 13.77 21.31 -1.85
N VAL A 114 12.88 22.28 -2.13
CA VAL A 114 11.46 22.24 -1.79
C VAL A 114 10.77 21.05 -2.46
N LEU A 115 10.95 20.88 -3.76
CA LEU A 115 10.30 19.80 -4.52
C LEU A 115 10.77 18.42 -4.07
N ARG A 116 12.07 18.26 -3.75
CA ARG A 116 12.59 16.99 -3.18
C ARG A 116 11.95 16.67 -1.84
N GLN A 117 11.84 17.64 -0.92
CA GLN A 117 11.19 17.42 0.37
C GLN A 117 9.70 17.09 0.21
N ARG A 118 9.01 17.82 -0.66
CA ARG A 118 7.58 17.59 -0.89
C ARG A 118 7.30 16.27 -1.60
N ALA A 119 8.19 15.78 -2.44
CA ALA A 119 7.99 14.58 -3.24
C ALA A 119 7.57 13.35 -2.42
N LEU A 120 8.10 13.19 -1.20
CA LEU A 120 7.70 12.10 -0.32
C LEU A 120 6.19 12.15 -0.02
N ILE A 121 5.71 13.29 0.46
CA ILE A 121 4.30 13.47 0.83
C ILE A 121 3.40 13.38 -0.41
N GLY A 122 3.80 14.00 -1.51
CA GLY A 122 3.03 13.98 -2.75
C GLY A 122 2.84 12.58 -3.34
N LYS A 123 3.87 11.71 -3.20
CA LYS A 123 3.79 10.31 -3.64
C LYS A 123 2.92 9.45 -2.73
N LEU A 124 2.81 9.79 -1.45
CA LEU A 124 1.93 9.11 -0.50
C LEU A 124 0.46 9.54 -0.64
N GLY A 125 0.17 10.64 -1.34
CA GLY A 125 -1.19 11.15 -1.47
C GLY A 125 -2.19 10.08 -1.94
N GLY A 126 -3.17 9.74 -1.10
CA GLY A 126 -4.17 8.69 -1.32
C GLY A 126 -3.79 7.30 -0.78
N CYS A 127 -2.56 7.07 -0.26
CA CYS A 127 -2.16 5.75 0.25
C CYS A 127 -3.04 5.25 1.41
N TRP A 128 -3.67 6.13 2.14
CA TRP A 128 -4.63 5.75 3.19
C TRP A 128 -5.86 5.02 2.69
N LEU A 129 -6.08 4.99 1.37
CA LEU A 129 -7.13 4.20 0.72
C LEU A 129 -6.65 2.80 0.29
N ASP A 130 -5.34 2.50 0.36
CA ASP A 130 -4.73 1.29 -0.18
C ASP A 130 -5.46 0.00 0.23
N VAL A 131 -5.85 -0.12 1.51
CA VAL A 131 -6.56 -1.29 2.04
C VAL A 131 -7.92 -0.94 2.68
N LEU A 132 -8.49 0.20 2.31
CA LEU A 132 -9.80 0.60 2.83
C LEU A 132 -10.91 -0.33 2.37
N SER A 133 -10.89 -0.72 1.09
CA SER A 133 -11.77 -1.77 0.56
C SER A 133 -11.27 -3.12 1.04
N GLN A 134 -11.94 -3.70 2.03
CA GLN A 134 -11.56 -4.94 2.69
C GLN A 134 -12.79 -5.65 3.27
N PRO A 135 -12.70 -6.92 3.68
CA PRO A 135 -13.85 -7.66 4.21
C PRO A 135 -14.62 -6.97 5.35
N ALA A 136 -13.92 -6.23 6.22
CA ALA A 136 -14.57 -5.51 7.32
C ALA A 136 -15.37 -4.29 6.89
N THR A 137 -15.13 -3.74 5.70
CA THR A 137 -15.71 -2.47 5.24
C THR A 137 -16.61 -2.61 4.02
N GLN A 138 -16.59 -3.75 3.33
CA GLN A 138 -17.36 -4.01 2.13
C GLN A 138 -18.54 -4.98 2.40
N PRO A 139 -19.70 -4.77 1.75
CA PRO A 139 -20.04 -3.66 0.87
C PRO A 139 -20.49 -2.41 1.62
N SER A 140 -20.09 -1.23 1.17
CA SER A 140 -20.48 0.05 1.75
C SER A 140 -20.49 1.15 0.67
N VAL A 141 -21.53 2.01 0.67
CA VAL A 141 -21.63 3.13 -0.29
C VAL A 141 -20.41 4.02 -0.21
N ILE A 142 -20.05 4.45 1.00
CA ILE A 142 -18.96 5.40 1.21
C ILE A 142 -17.61 4.81 0.86
N VAL A 143 -17.38 3.54 1.16
CA VAL A 143 -16.14 2.84 0.81
C VAL A 143 -16.02 2.67 -0.70
N ASN A 144 -17.12 2.37 -1.40
CA ASN A 144 -17.11 2.28 -2.86
C ASN A 144 -16.87 3.64 -3.54
N GLU A 145 -17.45 4.72 -3.03
CA GLU A 145 -17.16 6.08 -3.55
C GLU A 145 -15.69 6.46 -3.36
N LEU A 146 -15.12 6.18 -2.19
CA LEU A 146 -13.69 6.39 -1.92
C LEU A 146 -12.81 5.47 -2.80
N PHE A 147 -13.25 4.23 -3.03
CA PHE A 147 -12.57 3.29 -3.90
C PHE A 147 -12.59 3.75 -5.37
N SER A 148 -13.69 4.34 -5.84
CA SER A 148 -13.74 4.98 -7.16
C SER A 148 -12.72 6.11 -7.29
N GLN A 149 -12.58 6.96 -6.27
CA GLN A 149 -11.54 8.00 -6.25
C GLN A 149 -10.12 7.41 -6.18
N TYR A 150 -9.95 6.29 -5.47
CA TYR A 150 -8.69 5.57 -5.43
C TYR A 150 -8.31 5.01 -6.80
N VAL A 151 -9.25 4.41 -7.53
CA VAL A 151 -9.07 3.98 -8.92
C VAL A 151 -8.65 5.16 -9.82
N ALA A 152 -9.29 6.32 -9.66
CA ALA A 152 -8.92 7.52 -10.41
C ALA A 152 -7.49 8.01 -10.09
N LEU A 153 -7.03 7.87 -8.85
CA LEU A 153 -5.69 8.25 -8.40
C LEU A 153 -4.60 7.28 -8.85
N ARG A 154 -4.88 5.98 -8.85
CA ARG A 154 -3.90 4.89 -9.07
C ARG A 154 -3.97 4.27 -10.45
N GLY A 155 -5.04 4.52 -11.20
CA GLY A 155 -5.38 3.79 -12.41
C GLY A 155 -6.10 2.48 -12.12
N SER A 156 -6.71 1.89 -13.12
CA SER A 156 -7.44 0.62 -13.02
C SER A 156 -6.54 -0.61 -13.23
N GLY A 157 -5.27 -0.55 -12.84
CA GLY A 157 -4.29 -1.59 -13.16
C GLY A 157 -3.63 -1.43 -14.54
N ASP A 158 -4.12 -0.53 -15.40
CA ASP A 158 -3.45 -0.17 -16.64
C ASP A 158 -2.20 0.68 -16.32
N PRO A 159 -0.98 0.18 -16.57
CA PRO A 159 0.25 0.91 -16.29
C PRO A 159 0.43 2.19 -17.12
N THR A 160 -0.40 2.39 -18.14
CA THR A 160 -0.39 3.57 -19.03
C THR A 160 -1.42 4.62 -18.62
N ALA A 161 -2.43 4.25 -17.83
CA ALA A 161 -3.51 5.12 -17.37
C ALA A 161 -3.33 5.50 -15.88
N GLY A 162 -3.72 6.72 -15.55
CA GLY A 162 -3.76 7.19 -14.18
C GLY A 162 -2.43 7.60 -13.56
N VAL A 163 -2.46 7.90 -12.27
CA VAL A 163 -1.28 8.23 -11.45
C VAL A 163 -0.67 6.91 -10.99
N ARG A 164 0.47 6.57 -11.54
CA ARG A 164 1.20 5.35 -11.13
C ARG A 164 1.46 5.34 -9.64
N LEU A 165 1.36 4.15 -9.04
CA LEU A 165 1.91 3.91 -7.71
C LEU A 165 3.37 4.38 -7.68
N PRO A 166 3.81 5.08 -6.62
CA PRO A 166 5.19 5.51 -6.54
C PRO A 166 6.11 4.28 -6.54
N ASP A 167 7.18 4.33 -7.30
CA ASP A 167 8.25 3.34 -7.20
C ASP A 167 8.77 3.34 -5.74
N ILE A 168 8.64 2.20 -5.06
CA ILE A 168 9.05 2.04 -3.66
C ILE A 168 10.55 2.33 -3.49
N GLY A 169 11.36 1.96 -4.47
CA GLY A 169 12.79 2.28 -4.48
C GLY A 169 13.01 3.78 -4.48
N ALA A 170 12.25 4.52 -5.29
CA ALA A 170 12.30 5.98 -5.32
C ALA A 170 11.78 6.60 -4.02
N VAL A 171 10.73 6.06 -3.40
CA VAL A 171 10.21 6.52 -2.11
C VAL A 171 11.22 6.23 -0.99
N GLY A 172 11.81 5.04 -0.96
CA GLY A 172 12.88 4.68 -0.02
C GLY A 172 14.14 5.52 -0.21
N PHE A 173 14.54 5.82 -1.43
CA PHE A 173 15.65 6.70 -1.76
C PHE A 173 15.38 8.15 -1.30
N LEU A 174 14.20 8.68 -1.53
CA LEU A 174 13.81 10.01 -1.06
C LEU A 174 13.90 10.11 0.47
N ALA A 175 13.46 9.08 1.19
CA ALA A 175 13.58 9.03 2.64
C ALA A 175 15.05 8.92 3.14
N ALA A 176 15.96 8.40 2.32
CA ALA A 176 17.39 8.28 2.65
C ALA A 176 18.22 9.51 2.28
N ALA A 177 17.81 10.27 1.27
CA ALA A 177 18.62 11.33 0.63
C ALA A 177 18.37 12.73 1.22
N GLY A 178 18.39 12.88 2.55
CA GLY A 178 18.29 14.19 3.22
C GLY A 178 16.86 14.64 3.50
N THR A 179 15.92 13.72 3.60
CA THR A 179 14.55 13.99 4.07
C THR A 179 14.58 14.51 5.50
N ARG A 180 13.92 15.64 5.75
CA ARG A 180 13.80 16.22 7.08
C ARG A 180 12.98 15.28 7.99
N ALA A 181 13.34 15.24 9.27
CA ALA A 181 12.70 14.40 10.27
C ALA A 181 11.18 14.61 10.31
N LEU A 182 10.70 15.85 10.26
CA LEU A 182 9.27 16.15 10.25
C LEU A 182 8.56 15.61 9.00
N THR A 183 9.18 15.72 7.82
CA THR A 183 8.62 15.13 6.57
C THR A 183 8.47 13.62 6.68
N ALA A 184 9.47 12.94 7.24
CA ALA A 184 9.42 11.49 7.43
C ALA A 184 8.33 11.08 8.44
N LEU A 185 8.13 11.85 9.53
CA LEU A 185 7.07 11.61 10.51
C LEU A 185 5.67 11.85 9.93
N HIS A 186 5.48 12.91 9.11
CA HIS A 186 4.22 13.09 8.37
C HIS A 186 3.97 11.93 7.40
N GLY A 187 5.00 11.46 6.70
CA GLY A 187 4.91 10.24 5.87
C GLY A 187 4.51 9.02 6.69
N SER A 188 5.08 8.85 7.88
CA SER A 188 4.73 7.75 8.79
C SER A 188 3.27 7.83 9.25
N PHE A 189 2.72 9.04 9.46
CA PHE A 189 1.30 9.21 9.75
C PHE A 189 0.40 8.72 8.60
N TYR A 190 0.69 9.09 7.35
CA TYR A 190 -0.10 8.61 6.20
C TYR A 190 0.00 7.09 6.02
N LEU A 191 1.18 6.52 6.22
CA LEU A 191 1.34 5.06 6.24
C LEU A 191 0.58 4.40 7.40
N ALA A 192 0.56 5.01 8.58
CA ALA A 192 -0.19 4.49 9.72
C ALA A 192 -1.69 4.50 9.45
N LEU A 193 -2.20 5.55 8.82
CA LEU A 193 -3.61 5.65 8.43
C LEU A 193 -3.96 4.58 7.38
N SER A 194 -3.04 4.25 6.46
CA SER A 194 -3.24 3.17 5.48
C SER A 194 -3.26 1.77 6.10
N ARG A 195 -2.76 1.58 7.33
CA ARG A 195 -2.75 0.28 8.01
C ARG A 195 -4.02 -0.02 8.82
N LEU A 196 -4.72 1.02 9.25
CA LEU A 196 -5.87 0.92 10.12
C LEU A 196 -7.08 1.72 9.57
N PRO A 197 -7.34 1.68 8.23
CA PRO A 197 -8.30 2.58 7.60
C PRO A 197 -9.74 2.30 8.04
N ALA A 198 -10.08 1.06 8.38
CA ALA A 198 -11.43 0.70 8.80
C ALA A 198 -11.78 1.30 10.17
N ASN A 199 -10.86 1.20 11.14
CA ASN A 199 -11.07 1.77 12.48
C ASN A 199 -10.99 3.30 12.51
N PHE A 200 -10.24 3.91 11.58
CA PHE A 200 -10.05 5.36 11.48
C PHE A 200 -10.79 5.97 10.27
N LEU A 201 -11.87 5.32 9.81
CA LEU A 201 -12.65 5.80 8.65
C LEU A 201 -13.13 7.25 8.78
N PRO A 202 -13.67 7.73 9.93
CA PRO A 202 -14.06 9.13 10.06
C PRO A 202 -12.89 10.11 9.86
N GLU A 203 -11.78 9.87 10.53
CA GLU A 203 -10.56 10.68 10.40
C GLU A 203 -9.99 10.59 8.99
N LEU A 204 -10.00 9.41 8.38
CA LEU A 204 -9.54 9.16 7.02
C LEU A 204 -10.33 9.98 6.00
N VAL A 205 -11.68 10.00 6.08
CA VAL A 205 -12.53 10.80 5.19
C VAL A 205 -12.18 12.30 5.33
N GLY A 206 -12.00 12.76 6.56
CA GLY A 206 -11.59 14.14 6.83
C GLY A 206 -10.22 14.48 6.24
N VAL A 207 -9.22 13.61 6.45
CA VAL A 207 -7.87 13.76 5.89
C VAL A 207 -7.92 13.73 4.35
N HIS A 208 -8.66 12.79 3.76
CA HIS A 208 -8.78 12.65 2.32
C HIS A 208 -9.35 13.91 1.68
N TYR A 209 -10.48 14.39 2.20
CA TYR A 209 -11.11 15.61 1.71
C TYR A 209 -10.15 16.79 1.80
N ALA A 210 -9.60 17.07 2.98
CA ALA A 210 -8.77 18.24 3.20
C ALA A 210 -7.46 18.21 2.41
N PHE A 211 -6.76 17.06 2.33
CA PHE A 211 -5.51 16.91 1.60
C PHE A 211 -5.67 17.26 0.11
N PHE A 212 -6.68 16.71 -0.56
CA PHE A 212 -6.90 16.97 -1.98
C PHE A 212 -7.55 18.33 -2.25
N ALA A 213 -8.42 18.82 -1.37
CA ALA A 213 -9.00 20.17 -1.49
C ALA A 213 -7.96 21.27 -1.28
N LEU A 214 -7.00 21.12 -0.37
CA LEU A 214 -5.86 22.04 -0.20
C LEU A 214 -4.95 22.01 -1.44
N GLY A 215 -4.69 20.83 -2.02
CA GLY A 215 -3.99 20.66 -3.27
C GLY A 215 -2.57 21.24 -3.32
N VAL A 216 -1.82 21.21 -2.22
CA VAL A 216 -0.47 21.82 -2.10
C VAL A 216 0.50 21.32 -3.17
N ASP A 217 0.46 20.02 -3.50
CA ASP A 217 1.30 19.45 -4.55
C ASP A 217 0.99 20.01 -5.93
N ASP A 218 -0.29 20.16 -6.22
CA ASP A 218 -0.78 20.66 -7.51
C ASP A 218 -0.43 22.15 -7.65
N LEU A 219 -0.58 22.92 -6.55
CA LEU A 219 -0.17 24.33 -6.50
C LEU A 219 1.34 24.50 -6.72
N LEU A 220 2.19 23.72 -6.05
CA LEU A 220 3.66 23.79 -6.19
C LEU A 220 4.13 23.45 -7.61
N ARG A 221 3.41 22.60 -8.32
CA ARG A 221 3.74 22.16 -9.69
C ARG A 221 3.03 22.97 -10.77
N GLY A 222 2.05 23.79 -10.39
CA GLY A 222 1.18 24.49 -11.34
C GLY A 222 0.31 23.51 -12.14
N ALA A 223 -0.07 22.39 -11.53
CA ALA A 223 -0.86 21.33 -12.16
C ALA A 223 -2.35 21.48 -11.84
N SER A 224 -3.19 20.82 -12.62
CA SER A 224 -4.62 20.68 -12.33
C SER A 224 -4.83 19.74 -11.13
N PRO A 225 -5.92 19.94 -10.34
CA PRO A 225 -6.27 19.05 -9.24
C PRO A 225 -6.36 17.57 -9.68
N ARG A 226 -5.80 16.67 -8.90
CA ARG A 226 -5.85 15.22 -9.17
C ARG A 226 -7.25 14.63 -9.01
N LEU A 227 -8.03 15.17 -8.09
CA LEU A 227 -9.45 14.82 -7.92
C LEU A 227 -10.31 16.07 -8.11
N PRO A 228 -11.45 15.97 -8.84
CA PRO A 228 -12.40 17.08 -8.98
C PRO A 228 -13.00 17.50 -7.64
N GLU A 229 -13.07 18.79 -7.37
CA GLU A 229 -13.64 19.30 -6.10
C GLU A 229 -15.09 18.86 -5.90
N ALA A 230 -15.87 18.77 -6.98
CA ALA A 230 -17.26 18.32 -6.91
C ALA A 230 -17.37 16.86 -6.38
N GLU A 231 -16.48 15.96 -6.79
CA GLU A 231 -16.45 14.57 -6.33
C GLU A 231 -16.01 14.48 -4.87
N LEU A 232 -15.00 15.26 -4.46
CA LEU A 232 -14.58 15.34 -3.06
C LEU A 232 -15.71 15.84 -2.15
N ARG A 233 -16.43 16.89 -2.56
CA ARG A 233 -17.57 17.42 -1.82
C ARG A 233 -18.75 16.45 -1.77
N GLN A 234 -18.98 15.68 -2.82
CA GLN A 234 -20.03 14.67 -2.86
C GLN A 234 -19.79 13.60 -1.80
N VAL A 235 -18.58 13.02 -1.77
CA VAL A 235 -18.22 12.01 -0.75
C VAL A 235 -18.34 12.57 0.66
N LEU A 236 -17.84 13.79 0.89
CA LEU A 236 -17.99 14.46 2.18
C LEU A 236 -19.46 14.64 2.57
N ALA A 237 -20.31 15.07 1.63
CA ALA A 237 -21.74 15.27 1.89
C ALA A 237 -22.46 13.97 2.23
N HIS A 238 -22.18 12.91 1.51
CA HIS A 238 -22.74 11.58 1.80
C HIS A 238 -22.27 11.09 3.18
N TYR A 239 -21.00 11.29 3.48
CA TYR A 239 -20.45 10.86 4.77
C TYR A 239 -21.02 11.66 5.94
N VAL A 240 -21.14 12.98 5.82
CA VAL A 240 -21.77 13.85 6.84
C VAL A 240 -23.23 13.41 7.09
N ALA A 241 -23.98 13.09 6.02
CA ALA A 241 -25.34 12.62 6.15
C ALA A 241 -25.44 11.26 6.88
N LEU A 242 -24.46 10.36 6.68
CA LEU A 242 -24.37 9.10 7.42
C LEU A 242 -23.98 9.30 8.89
N ALA A 243 -23.10 10.27 9.16
CA ALA A 243 -22.57 10.55 10.48
C ALA A 243 -23.51 11.38 11.37
N ASP A 244 -24.54 12.03 10.80
CA ASP A 244 -25.38 13.05 11.49
C ASP A 244 -26.04 12.53 12.78
N ALA A 245 -26.29 11.23 12.88
CA ALA A 245 -26.84 10.61 14.08
C ALA A 245 -25.80 10.32 15.18
N ASP A 246 -24.50 10.40 14.90
CA ASP A 246 -23.41 10.04 15.80
C ASP A 246 -22.43 11.20 16.00
N ALA A 247 -22.57 11.92 17.12
CA ALA A 247 -21.73 13.06 17.47
C ALA A 247 -20.23 12.69 17.60
N ASP A 248 -19.88 11.47 17.98
CA ASP A 248 -18.50 11.00 18.06
C ASP A 248 -17.88 10.88 16.65
N VAL A 249 -18.61 10.31 15.72
CA VAL A 249 -18.20 10.18 14.32
C VAL A 249 -18.00 11.55 13.67
N CYS A 250 -18.92 12.50 13.93
CA CYS A 250 -18.81 13.88 13.47
C CYS A 250 -17.54 14.57 14.00
N VAL A 251 -17.25 14.41 15.29
CA VAL A 251 -16.01 14.98 15.90
C VAL A 251 -14.76 14.37 15.28
N ARG A 252 -14.74 13.06 15.08
CA ARG A 252 -13.62 12.36 14.47
C ARG A 252 -13.38 12.81 13.01
N LEU A 253 -14.44 12.99 12.23
CA LEU A 253 -14.36 13.55 10.87
C LEU A 253 -13.69 14.95 10.88
N VAL A 254 -14.20 15.86 11.73
CA VAL A 254 -13.68 17.22 11.85
C VAL A 254 -12.22 17.21 12.32
N ASN A 255 -11.86 16.30 13.24
CA ASN A 255 -10.47 16.12 13.68
C ASN A 255 -9.56 15.68 12.52
N GLY A 256 -10.03 14.78 11.65
CA GLY A 256 -9.31 14.40 10.43
C GLY A 256 -9.04 15.59 9.51
N VAL A 257 -10.06 16.42 9.26
CA VAL A 257 -9.91 17.66 8.46
C VAL A 257 -8.88 18.60 9.08
N ARG A 258 -9.01 18.90 10.37
CA ARG A 258 -8.12 19.81 11.10
C ARG A 258 -6.69 19.30 11.15
N LEU A 259 -6.52 17.99 11.31
CA LEU A 259 -5.20 17.37 11.27
C LEU A 259 -4.55 17.55 9.91
N ALA A 260 -5.26 17.24 8.81
CA ALA A 260 -4.71 17.41 7.47
C ALA A 260 -4.32 18.86 7.18
N VAL A 261 -5.16 19.83 7.60
CA VAL A 261 -4.85 21.27 7.49
C VAL A 261 -3.59 21.62 8.31
N ALA A 262 -3.47 21.10 9.53
CA ALA A 262 -2.30 21.34 10.39
C ALA A 262 -1.02 20.75 9.78
N LEU A 263 -1.08 19.49 9.29
CA LEU A 263 0.06 18.82 8.66
C LEU A 263 0.54 19.57 7.40
N GLU A 264 -0.38 20.05 6.57
CA GLU A 264 -0.04 20.82 5.38
C GLU A 264 0.56 22.18 5.75
N ARG A 265 0.04 22.87 6.76
CA ARG A 265 0.62 24.12 7.28
C ARG A 265 2.02 23.90 7.85
N GLU A 266 2.22 22.89 8.69
CA GLU A 266 3.53 22.55 9.27
C GLU A 266 4.53 22.21 8.15
N HIS A 267 4.11 21.43 7.15
CA HIS A 267 4.99 21.07 6.06
C HIS A 267 5.34 22.24 5.14
N VAL A 268 4.38 23.11 4.78
CA VAL A 268 4.63 24.30 3.98
C VAL A 268 5.54 25.28 4.74
N ALA A 269 5.40 25.41 6.06
CA ALA A 269 6.31 26.21 6.90
C ALA A 269 7.74 25.65 6.85
N LEU A 270 7.90 24.32 7.01
CA LEU A 270 9.18 23.63 6.84
C LEU A 270 9.80 23.91 5.46
N LEU A 271 9.00 23.84 4.39
CA LEU A 271 9.48 24.13 3.04
C LEU A 271 9.94 25.58 2.88
N ALA A 272 9.24 26.53 3.49
CA ALA A 272 9.61 27.94 3.48
C ALA A 272 10.93 28.18 4.24
N GLU A 273 11.10 27.60 5.42
CA GLU A 273 12.35 27.65 6.17
C GLU A 273 13.52 27.04 5.40
N LEU A 274 13.28 25.88 4.76
CA LEU A 274 14.28 25.20 3.92
C LEU A 274 14.68 26.07 2.71
N ALA A 275 13.71 26.69 2.04
CA ALA A 275 13.96 27.58 0.90
C ALA A 275 14.76 28.82 1.31
N ALA A 276 14.40 29.42 2.45
CA ALA A 276 15.10 30.56 3.01
C ALA A 276 16.55 30.19 3.40
N TRP A 277 16.73 29.03 4.08
CA TRP A 277 18.05 28.52 4.43
C TRP A 277 18.89 28.25 3.18
N THR A 278 18.34 27.58 2.16
CA THR A 278 19.05 27.28 0.89
C THR A 278 19.46 28.55 0.17
N SER A 279 18.58 29.55 0.09
CA SER A 279 18.86 30.84 -0.56
C SER A 279 19.85 31.71 0.23
N GLY A 280 19.84 31.60 1.57
CA GLY A 280 20.76 32.34 2.46
C GLY A 280 22.16 31.74 2.57
N ARG A 281 22.42 30.59 1.97
CA ARG A 281 23.74 29.94 2.02
C ARG A 281 24.76 30.69 1.20
N SER A 282 25.92 30.94 1.79
CA SER A 282 27.07 31.48 1.05
C SER A 282 27.55 30.49 -0.02
N LEU A 283 28.14 31.01 -1.08
CA LEU A 283 28.73 30.18 -2.12
C LEU A 283 29.76 29.19 -1.55
N GLU A 284 30.51 29.65 -0.55
CA GLU A 284 31.48 28.82 0.19
C GLU A 284 30.79 27.63 0.90
N SER A 285 29.64 27.86 1.53
CA SER A 285 28.88 26.79 2.19
C SER A 285 28.33 25.78 1.21
N LYS A 286 27.90 26.20 0.01
CA LYS A 286 27.45 25.31 -1.06
C LYS A 286 28.58 24.40 -1.54
N VAL A 287 29.77 24.99 -1.78
CA VAL A 287 30.96 24.22 -2.17
C VAL A 287 31.40 23.26 -1.06
N ALA A 288 31.33 23.67 0.20
CA ALA A 288 31.64 22.80 1.34
C ALA A 288 30.78 21.53 1.36
N GLU A 289 29.47 21.67 1.09
CA GLU A 289 28.58 20.52 1.01
C GLU A 289 28.87 19.60 -0.18
N ILE A 290 29.15 20.16 -1.35
CA ILE A 290 29.54 19.36 -2.52
C ILE A 290 30.81 18.56 -2.18
N VAL A 291 31.82 19.21 -1.60
CA VAL A 291 33.07 18.54 -1.18
C VAL A 291 32.79 17.46 -0.14
N ALA A 292 32.02 17.75 0.90
CA ALA A 292 31.68 16.77 1.93
C ALA A 292 30.98 15.51 1.37
N ARG A 293 30.13 15.70 0.35
CA ARG A 293 29.39 14.60 -0.31
C ARG A 293 30.31 13.72 -1.16
N HIS A 294 31.21 14.33 -1.93
CA HIS A 294 32.05 13.62 -2.89
C HIS A 294 33.38 13.11 -2.32
N ALA A 295 33.93 13.74 -1.28
CA ALA A 295 35.21 13.39 -0.68
C ALA A 295 35.32 11.90 -0.28
N PRO A 296 34.37 11.28 0.40
CA PRO A 296 34.44 9.87 0.80
C PRO A 296 34.54 8.91 -0.40
N LEU A 297 34.01 9.31 -1.55
CA LEU A 297 34.01 8.51 -2.77
C LEU A 297 35.28 8.70 -3.59
N ALA A 298 36.03 9.77 -3.36
CA ALA A 298 37.18 10.19 -4.18
C ALA A 298 38.55 9.81 -3.58
N GLY A 299 38.61 9.22 -2.41
CA GLY A 299 39.83 8.98 -1.64
C GLY A 299 40.93 8.24 -2.39
N SER A 300 40.60 7.29 -3.26
CA SER A 300 41.62 6.49 -3.99
C SER A 300 42.12 7.11 -5.29
N GLN A 301 41.56 8.23 -5.77
CA GLN A 301 41.75 8.73 -7.12
C GLN A 301 42.76 9.87 -7.24
N HIS A 302 43.28 10.43 -6.15
CA HIS A 302 44.00 11.70 -6.14
C HIS A 302 45.44 11.63 -5.58
N GLY A 303 46.13 10.49 -5.67
CA GLY A 303 47.43 10.25 -5.04
C GLY A 303 48.54 11.24 -5.40
N GLY A 304 48.45 11.92 -6.53
CA GLY A 304 49.45 12.93 -6.98
C GLY A 304 49.07 14.39 -6.67
N VAL A 305 47.90 14.63 -6.10
CA VAL A 305 47.36 15.99 -5.81
C VAL A 305 47.61 16.33 -4.34
N ARG A 306 48.10 17.55 -4.06
CA ARG A 306 48.30 18.05 -2.70
C ARG A 306 47.62 19.40 -2.51
N VAL A 307 46.96 19.56 -1.39
CA VAL A 307 46.35 20.80 -0.92
C VAL A 307 46.85 21.03 0.50
N GLY A 308 47.27 22.23 0.83
CA GLY A 308 47.87 22.55 2.14
C GLY A 308 49.07 21.71 2.53
N GLY A 309 49.79 21.13 1.54
CA GLY A 309 50.90 20.20 1.79
C GLY A 309 50.48 18.76 2.05
N ARG A 310 49.21 18.45 2.31
CA ARG A 310 48.68 17.11 2.53
C ARG A 310 48.24 16.48 1.19
N PRO A 311 48.54 15.18 0.94
CA PRO A 311 47.97 14.46 -0.18
C PRO A 311 46.45 14.51 -0.14
N LEU A 312 45.78 14.76 -1.27
CA LEU A 312 44.32 14.84 -1.32
C LEU A 312 43.65 13.50 -1.01
N THR A 313 44.30 12.39 -1.38
CA THR A 313 43.89 11.04 -0.99
C THR A 313 43.74 10.89 0.53
N ASP A 314 44.80 11.35 1.28
CA ASP A 314 44.80 11.25 2.74
C ASP A 314 43.76 12.16 3.39
N ALA A 315 43.46 13.30 2.78
CA ALA A 315 42.40 14.19 3.26
C ALA A 315 41.01 13.57 3.03
N PHE A 316 40.75 12.96 1.89
CA PHE A 316 39.43 12.44 1.53
C PHE A 316 39.10 11.05 2.11
N THR A 317 40.13 10.32 2.58
CA THR A 317 39.91 9.07 3.33
C THR A 317 39.79 9.28 4.83
N ASP A 318 39.99 10.51 5.30
CA ASP A 318 39.81 10.88 6.70
C ASP A 318 38.32 11.02 7.02
N PRO A 319 37.74 10.18 7.89
CA PRO A 319 36.33 10.26 8.25
C PRO A 319 35.97 11.57 8.99
N ASP A 320 36.97 12.22 9.61
CA ASP A 320 36.83 13.47 10.35
C ASP A 320 37.32 14.68 9.56
N LEU A 321 37.23 14.64 8.22
CA LEU A 321 37.64 15.72 7.34
C LEU A 321 37.02 17.06 7.74
N ASP A 322 37.84 18.00 8.22
CA ASP A 322 37.41 19.39 8.37
C ASP A 322 37.35 20.09 6.99
N VAL A 323 36.14 20.08 6.39
CA VAL A 323 35.89 20.64 5.07
C VAL A 323 36.15 22.15 5.04
N ALA A 324 35.94 22.86 6.14
CA ALA A 324 36.16 24.32 6.22
C ALA A 324 37.67 24.64 6.17
N ALA A 325 38.49 23.89 6.93
CA ALA A 325 39.91 23.97 6.88
C ALA A 325 40.45 23.59 5.50
N PHE A 326 39.93 22.48 4.93
CA PHE A 326 40.28 22.04 3.57
C PHE A 326 39.99 23.12 2.51
N LEU A 327 38.83 23.74 2.50
CA LEU A 327 38.51 24.81 1.54
C LEU A 327 39.37 26.05 1.71
N THR A 328 39.74 26.34 2.95
CA THR A 328 40.72 27.45 3.21
C THR A 328 42.05 27.18 2.53
N GLU A 329 42.60 25.98 2.67
CA GLU A 329 43.84 25.56 2.02
C GLU A 329 43.70 25.43 0.50
N PHE A 330 42.53 24.92 0.04
CA PHE A 330 42.24 24.74 -1.38
C PHE A 330 42.16 26.10 -2.11
N ARG A 331 41.56 27.10 -1.45
CA ARG A 331 41.47 28.48 -1.92
C ARG A 331 42.83 29.07 -2.26
N GLU A 332 43.84 28.78 -1.45
CA GLU A 332 45.23 29.24 -1.62
C GLU A 332 46.06 28.34 -2.54
N SER A 333 45.48 27.28 -3.04
CA SER A 333 46.20 26.30 -3.85
C SER A 333 46.48 26.80 -5.27
N ARG A 334 47.57 26.28 -5.85
CA ARG A 334 47.93 26.53 -7.27
C ARG A 334 46.84 26.09 -8.25
N TYR A 335 45.88 25.27 -7.86
CA TYR A 335 44.85 24.75 -8.74
C TYR A 335 43.77 25.78 -9.07
N LEU A 336 43.59 26.80 -8.22
CA LEU A 336 42.63 27.88 -8.41
C LEU A 336 43.23 29.15 -8.98
N LEU A 337 44.57 29.22 -9.14
CA LEU A 337 45.23 30.37 -9.76
C LEU A 337 44.76 30.52 -11.21
N PRO A 338 44.54 31.78 -11.70
CA PRO A 338 44.20 32.02 -13.10
C PRO A 338 45.22 31.37 -14.04
N GLY A 339 44.73 30.84 -15.14
CA GLY A 339 45.58 30.27 -16.19
C GLY A 339 46.46 31.35 -16.88
N ARG A 340 47.39 30.90 -17.70
CA ARG A 340 48.21 31.82 -18.52
C ARG A 340 47.32 32.67 -19.40
N GLU A 341 47.63 33.94 -19.54
CA GLU A 341 46.90 34.94 -20.36
C GLU A 341 45.42 35.13 -19.96
N GLY A 342 45.10 34.92 -18.67
CA GLY A 342 43.73 35.10 -18.18
C GLY A 342 42.77 33.91 -18.45
N GLY A 343 43.33 32.75 -18.84
CA GLY A 343 42.55 31.53 -19.04
C GLY A 343 42.05 30.91 -17.73
N GLU A 344 41.17 29.95 -17.85
CA GLU A 344 40.59 29.25 -16.69
C GLU A 344 41.67 28.51 -15.88
N CYS A 345 41.43 28.41 -14.56
CA CYS A 345 42.31 27.70 -13.64
C CYS A 345 42.31 26.17 -13.90
N ARG A 346 43.32 25.48 -13.37
CA ARG A 346 43.51 24.03 -13.57
C ARG A 346 42.35 23.22 -13.06
N PHE A 347 41.71 23.63 -11.98
CA PHE A 347 40.55 22.94 -11.41
C PHE A 347 39.36 22.99 -12.37
N LEU A 348 39.00 24.16 -12.89
CA LEU A 348 37.87 24.28 -13.84
C LEU A 348 38.18 23.55 -15.18
N GLN A 349 39.42 23.51 -15.62
CA GLN A 349 39.80 22.71 -16.79
C GLN A 349 39.59 21.20 -16.54
N ALA A 350 39.86 20.72 -15.32
CA ALA A 350 39.67 19.32 -14.98
C ALA A 350 38.17 18.89 -15.04
N LEU A 351 37.24 19.81 -14.85
CA LEU A 351 35.81 19.55 -14.92
C LEU A 351 35.24 19.48 -16.35
N LYS A 352 35.94 19.96 -17.35
CA LYS A 352 35.47 19.98 -18.74
C LYS A 352 35.58 18.64 -19.43
N ILE A 353 34.91 18.52 -20.57
CA ILE A 353 35.04 17.36 -21.47
C ILE A 353 36.52 17.10 -21.79
N GLY A 354 36.98 15.88 -21.53
CA GLY A 354 38.37 15.48 -21.67
C GLY A 354 39.26 15.77 -20.46
N GLY A 355 38.75 16.44 -19.44
CA GLY A 355 39.44 16.62 -18.16
C GLY A 355 39.24 15.40 -17.24
N PRO A 356 40.17 15.17 -16.28
CA PRO A 356 40.16 13.99 -15.41
C PRO A 356 39.00 13.91 -14.44
N MET A 357 38.24 14.98 -14.25
CA MET A 357 37.08 15.05 -13.35
C MET A 357 35.75 15.30 -14.11
N PHE A 358 35.77 15.15 -15.43
CA PHE A 358 34.56 15.31 -16.22
C PHE A 358 33.51 14.25 -15.84
N GLY A 359 32.29 14.70 -15.57
CA GLY A 359 31.15 13.82 -15.23
C GLY A 359 31.09 13.37 -13.76
N ILE A 360 32.03 13.82 -12.88
CA ILE A 360 31.98 13.57 -11.45
C ILE A 360 30.92 14.44 -10.80
N PHE A 361 30.82 15.68 -11.22
CA PHE A 361 29.83 16.67 -10.74
C PHE A 361 28.71 16.84 -11.76
N ASP A 362 27.50 17.06 -11.30
CA ASP A 362 26.43 17.45 -12.18
C ASP A 362 26.62 18.89 -12.71
N GLU A 363 25.76 19.31 -13.63
CA GLU A 363 25.86 20.63 -14.29
C GLU A 363 25.75 21.79 -13.28
N GLN A 364 24.90 21.62 -12.25
CA GLN A 364 24.66 22.63 -11.22
C GLN A 364 25.83 22.72 -10.24
N GLU A 365 26.37 21.59 -9.82
CA GLU A 365 27.58 21.53 -8.98
C GLU A 365 28.77 22.13 -9.70
N ALA A 366 28.95 21.81 -10.96
CA ALA A 366 30.03 22.38 -11.79
C ALA A 366 29.88 23.91 -11.96
N ALA A 367 28.64 24.40 -12.13
CA ALA A 367 28.36 25.83 -12.17
C ALA A 367 28.69 26.50 -10.83
N THR A 368 28.30 25.89 -9.71
CA THR A 368 28.58 26.36 -8.35
C THR A 368 30.08 26.47 -8.11
N PHE A 369 30.87 25.47 -8.51
CA PHE A 369 32.32 25.53 -8.44
C PHE A 369 32.90 26.67 -9.30
N LYS A 370 32.37 26.89 -10.50
CA LYS A 370 32.81 27.97 -11.39
C LYS A 370 32.59 29.35 -10.76
N GLU A 371 31.41 29.59 -10.22
CA GLU A 371 31.10 30.85 -9.53
C GLU A 371 31.97 31.04 -8.29
N TRP A 372 32.18 29.99 -7.50
CA TRP A 372 33.06 30.02 -6.34
C TRP A 372 34.54 30.33 -6.72
N VAL A 373 35.05 29.71 -7.77
CA VAL A 373 36.42 30.00 -8.24
C VAL A 373 36.56 31.47 -8.68
N LEU A 374 35.57 32.01 -9.38
CA LEU A 374 35.54 33.42 -9.78
C LEU A 374 35.51 34.35 -8.57
N SER A 375 34.70 34.05 -7.55
CA SER A 375 34.63 34.76 -6.29
C SER A 375 35.97 34.72 -5.55
N VAL A 376 36.63 33.55 -5.47
CA VAL A 376 37.97 33.40 -4.88
C VAL A 376 39.01 34.22 -5.64
N GLN A 377 38.99 34.23 -6.97
CA GLN A 377 39.91 34.98 -7.81
C GLN A 377 39.69 36.50 -7.75
N SER A 378 38.46 36.95 -7.45
CA SER A 378 38.17 38.37 -7.20
C SER A 378 38.60 38.85 -5.81
N GLY A 379 39.04 37.93 -4.96
CA GLY A 379 39.49 38.26 -3.59
C GLY A 379 38.43 38.21 -2.54
N GLU A 380 37.19 37.77 -2.88
CA GLU A 380 36.14 37.54 -1.91
C GLU A 380 36.46 36.38 -0.98
N ARG A 381 36.18 36.52 0.29
CA ARG A 381 36.41 35.48 1.29
C ARG A 381 35.16 35.32 2.18
N PRO A 382 34.06 34.83 1.64
CA PRO A 382 32.90 34.58 2.43
C PRO A 382 33.17 33.49 3.46
N ALA A 383 32.66 33.70 4.70
CA ALA A 383 32.78 32.70 5.72
C ALA A 383 31.88 31.48 5.40
N ILE A 384 32.33 30.30 5.74
CA ILE A 384 31.47 29.12 5.72
C ILE A 384 30.42 29.29 6.80
N SER A 385 29.15 29.40 6.41
CA SER A 385 28.04 29.34 7.33
C SER A 385 27.72 27.85 7.57
N VAL A 386 28.19 27.32 8.67
CA VAL A 386 28.01 25.89 9.05
C VAL A 386 26.69 25.69 9.84
N SER A 387 25.74 26.63 9.78
CA SER A 387 24.45 26.41 10.44
C SER A 387 23.74 25.27 9.72
N ALA A 388 23.59 24.12 10.40
CA ALA A 388 22.73 23.04 9.92
C ALA A 388 21.30 23.57 9.73
N CYS A 389 20.61 23.09 8.70
CA CYS A 389 19.20 23.39 8.53
C CYS A 389 18.40 22.80 9.71
N SER A 390 17.70 23.64 10.46
CA SER A 390 16.85 23.22 11.58
C SER A 390 15.36 23.25 11.26
N ALA A 391 15.01 23.39 9.95
CA ALA A 391 13.62 23.45 9.51
C ALA A 391 12.83 22.22 10.02
N GLY A 392 11.80 22.48 10.80
CA GLY A 392 10.91 21.47 11.37
C GLY A 392 11.48 20.62 12.53
N ASP A 393 12.71 20.84 13.00
CA ASP A 393 13.35 19.96 14.02
C ASP A 393 12.65 20.00 15.37
N ALA A 394 12.19 21.16 15.83
CA ALA A 394 11.49 21.29 17.10
C ALA A 394 10.18 20.47 17.11
N ARG A 395 9.39 20.58 16.06
CA ARG A 395 8.15 19.82 15.92
C ARG A 395 8.40 18.30 15.79
N ALA A 396 9.43 17.93 15.05
CA ALA A 396 9.83 16.53 14.93
C ALA A 396 10.23 15.95 16.29
N ALA A 397 10.94 16.71 17.14
CA ALA A 397 11.31 16.27 18.50
C ALA A 397 10.08 16.08 19.39
N GLU A 398 9.08 16.96 19.34
CA GLU A 398 7.82 16.82 20.07
C GLU A 398 7.08 15.55 19.64
N LEU A 399 6.94 15.30 18.34
CA LEU A 399 6.27 14.10 17.82
C LEU A 399 7.03 12.82 18.21
N ARG A 400 8.36 12.82 18.16
CA ARG A 400 9.17 11.66 18.63
C ARG A 400 8.94 11.36 20.11
N ALA A 401 8.85 12.39 20.95
CA ALA A 401 8.54 12.21 22.37
C ALA A 401 7.14 11.59 22.55
N ALA A 402 6.15 12.04 21.78
CA ALA A 402 4.79 11.48 21.80
C ALA A 402 4.76 10.01 21.34
N LEU A 403 5.55 9.63 20.31
CA LEU A 403 5.64 8.26 19.84
C LEU A 403 6.19 7.27 20.90
N THR A 404 7.04 7.73 21.78
CA THR A 404 7.66 6.91 22.83
C THR A 404 6.93 7.01 24.19
N ALA A 405 5.80 7.71 24.25
CA ALA A 405 4.95 7.79 25.43
C ALA A 405 4.27 6.45 25.77
N ASP A 406 3.43 6.42 26.80
CA ASP A 406 2.68 5.24 27.19
C ASP A 406 1.79 4.69 26.06
N LEU A 407 1.45 3.41 26.13
CA LEU A 407 0.53 2.78 25.17
C LEU A 407 -0.84 3.48 25.22
N PRO A 408 -1.51 3.65 24.06
CA PRO A 408 -2.90 4.11 24.03
C PRO A 408 -3.80 3.26 24.91
N ALA A 409 -4.77 3.89 25.56
CA ALA A 409 -5.67 3.21 26.51
C ALA A 409 -6.52 2.08 25.89
N ASP A 410 -6.71 2.11 24.59
CA ASP A 410 -7.44 1.10 23.81
C ASP A 410 -6.54 -0.03 23.27
N VAL A 411 -5.25 -0.05 23.63
CA VAL A 411 -4.32 -1.13 23.26
C VAL A 411 -4.23 -2.16 24.39
N VAL A 412 -4.44 -3.42 24.04
CA VAL A 412 -4.34 -4.58 24.93
C VAL A 412 -3.19 -5.49 24.46
N ILE A 413 -2.30 -5.85 25.36
CA ILE A 413 -1.22 -6.79 25.07
C ILE A 413 -1.61 -8.16 25.63
N ALA A 414 -1.98 -9.09 24.72
CA ALA A 414 -2.40 -10.44 25.05
C ALA A 414 -2.12 -11.42 23.90
N PRO A 415 -1.84 -12.70 24.14
CA PRO A 415 -1.79 -13.70 23.10
C PRO A 415 -3.19 -13.93 22.51
N ALA A 416 -3.28 -14.22 21.21
CA ALA A 416 -4.54 -14.65 20.58
C ALA A 416 -4.83 -16.12 20.96
N VAL A 417 -6.02 -16.38 21.44
CA VAL A 417 -6.52 -17.74 21.76
C VAL A 417 -7.99 -17.83 21.29
N PRO A 418 -8.24 -17.87 19.95
CA PRO A 418 -9.60 -18.05 19.47
C PRO A 418 -10.16 -19.39 19.93
N ALA A 419 -11.43 -19.40 20.36
CA ALA A 419 -12.07 -20.59 20.93
C ALA A 419 -12.36 -21.65 19.85
N ASP A 420 -12.69 -21.20 18.63
CA ASP A 420 -13.09 -22.02 17.49
C ASP A 420 -12.84 -21.30 16.15
N ASP A 421 -13.23 -21.93 15.06
CA ASP A 421 -13.06 -21.39 13.71
C ASP A 421 -13.98 -20.17 13.44
N ARG A 422 -15.11 -20.03 14.11
CA ARG A 422 -15.99 -18.84 14.00
C ARG A 422 -15.33 -17.61 14.61
N GLU A 423 -14.78 -17.76 15.80
CA GLU A 423 -14.03 -16.68 16.44
C GLU A 423 -12.79 -16.33 15.63
N LEU A 424 -12.07 -17.33 15.12
CA LEU A 424 -10.91 -17.08 14.25
C LEU A 424 -11.32 -16.31 12.99
N PHE A 425 -12.43 -16.68 12.32
CA PHE A 425 -12.97 -15.97 11.17
C PHE A 425 -13.28 -14.50 11.53
N HIS A 426 -14.02 -14.28 12.63
CA HIS A 426 -14.34 -12.95 13.11
C HIS A 426 -13.09 -12.09 13.36
N ARG A 427 -12.05 -12.68 13.96
CA ARG A 427 -10.77 -12.00 14.22
C ARG A 427 -10.01 -11.68 12.93
N LEU A 428 -10.03 -12.57 11.93
CA LEU A 428 -9.39 -12.34 10.64
C LEU A 428 -10.10 -11.25 9.83
N VAL A 429 -11.43 -11.20 9.84
CA VAL A 429 -12.21 -10.12 9.23
C VAL A 429 -11.90 -8.78 9.91
N ASN A 430 -11.77 -8.75 11.23
CA ASN A 430 -11.49 -7.56 12.03
C ASN A 430 -10.00 -7.46 12.41
N ILE A 431 -9.09 -7.81 11.50
CA ILE A 431 -7.66 -7.98 11.78
C ILE A 431 -6.99 -6.71 12.31
N GLU A 432 -7.49 -5.52 11.98
CA GLU A 432 -6.98 -4.27 12.53
C GLU A 432 -7.09 -4.22 14.07
N ASN A 433 -8.16 -4.80 14.63
CA ASN A 433 -8.37 -4.90 16.07
C ASN A 433 -7.67 -6.12 16.70
N PHE A 434 -7.49 -7.18 15.94
CA PHE A 434 -7.00 -8.48 16.42
C PHE A 434 -5.66 -8.87 15.78
N ALA A 435 -4.73 -7.93 15.72
CA ALA A 435 -3.43 -8.14 15.07
C ALA A 435 -2.61 -9.29 15.68
N ASN A 436 -2.82 -9.61 16.96
CA ASN A 436 -2.24 -10.79 17.61
C ASN A 436 -2.63 -12.13 16.98
N THR A 437 -3.60 -12.14 16.04
CA THR A 437 -4.01 -13.33 15.28
C THR A 437 -3.08 -13.60 14.07
N LEU A 438 -2.27 -12.62 13.63
CA LEU A 438 -1.38 -12.76 12.46
C LEU A 438 -0.43 -13.96 12.53
N PRO A 439 0.23 -14.28 13.65
CA PRO A 439 1.11 -15.45 13.71
C PRO A 439 0.37 -16.76 13.44
N GLN A 440 -0.84 -16.91 13.95
CA GLN A 440 -1.68 -18.10 13.72
C GLN A 440 -2.16 -18.18 12.27
N ALA A 441 -2.51 -17.05 11.66
CA ALA A 441 -2.87 -16.97 10.25
C ALA A 441 -1.72 -17.41 9.34
N ALA A 442 -0.51 -16.89 9.58
CA ALA A 442 0.68 -17.25 8.82
C ALA A 442 1.01 -18.76 8.93
N ASP A 443 0.88 -19.32 10.12
CA ASP A 443 1.11 -20.74 10.37
C ASP A 443 0.05 -21.64 9.68
N ARG A 444 -1.22 -21.23 9.67
CA ARG A 444 -2.29 -21.89 8.92
C ARG A 444 -1.96 -21.94 7.42
N VAL A 445 -1.56 -20.82 6.83
CA VAL A 445 -1.18 -20.74 5.42
C VAL A 445 0.00 -21.68 5.13
N ALA A 446 1.07 -21.59 5.91
CA ALA A 446 2.27 -22.41 5.71
C ALA A 446 1.95 -23.90 5.76
N ARG A 447 1.17 -24.35 6.76
CA ARG A 447 0.77 -25.77 6.89
C ARG A 447 -0.13 -26.24 5.73
N THR A 448 -1.08 -25.43 5.30
CA THR A 448 -1.95 -25.79 4.16
C THR A 448 -1.15 -25.90 2.87
N LEU A 449 -0.22 -24.96 2.62
CA LEU A 449 0.66 -24.98 1.47
C LEU A 449 1.56 -26.24 1.48
N GLU A 450 2.12 -26.62 2.61
CA GLU A 450 2.93 -27.82 2.75
C GLU A 450 2.10 -29.09 2.51
N ALA A 451 0.92 -29.18 3.12
CA ALA A 451 0.02 -30.31 2.93
C ALA A 451 -0.46 -30.45 1.48
N ALA A 452 -0.70 -29.33 0.79
CA ALA A 452 -1.17 -29.34 -0.59
C ALA A 452 -0.17 -29.91 -1.59
N GLU A 453 1.13 -29.98 -1.26
CA GLU A 453 2.13 -30.56 -2.16
C GLU A 453 1.92 -32.07 -2.40
N VAL A 454 1.09 -32.75 -1.63
CA VAL A 454 0.66 -34.14 -1.95
C VAL A 454 -0.01 -34.22 -3.32
N LEU A 455 -0.67 -33.16 -3.75
CA LEU A 455 -1.31 -33.06 -5.05
C LEU A 455 -0.33 -32.88 -6.21
N PHE A 456 0.94 -32.59 -5.96
CA PHE A 456 1.96 -32.55 -7.01
C PHE A 456 2.16 -33.92 -7.69
N VAL A 457 1.89 -34.99 -6.97
CA VAL A 457 1.97 -36.37 -7.47
C VAL A 457 0.57 -36.95 -7.74
N HIS A 458 -0.41 -36.60 -6.89
CA HIS A 458 -1.74 -37.23 -6.90
C HIS A 458 -2.87 -36.27 -7.29
N GLY A 459 -2.56 -35.11 -7.86
CA GLY A 459 -3.54 -34.08 -8.19
C GLY A 459 -4.37 -34.32 -9.45
N ALA A 460 -4.12 -35.40 -10.19
CA ALA A 460 -4.92 -35.80 -11.35
C ALA A 460 -6.25 -36.45 -10.93
N GLY A 461 -7.27 -36.41 -11.79
CA GLY A 461 -8.57 -37.02 -11.55
C GLY A 461 -9.50 -36.30 -10.60
N GLY A 462 -9.16 -35.11 -10.13
CA GLY A 462 -10.09 -34.18 -9.46
C GLY A 462 -11.14 -33.64 -10.44
N ARG A 463 -12.34 -33.34 -9.96
CA ARG A 463 -13.44 -32.90 -10.82
C ARG A 463 -13.17 -31.55 -11.45
N TYR A 464 -12.63 -30.63 -10.67
CA TYR A 464 -12.46 -29.23 -11.04
C TYR A 464 -11.01 -28.79 -11.19
N THR A 465 -10.02 -29.67 -10.96
CA THR A 465 -8.61 -29.31 -11.00
C THR A 465 -7.71 -30.41 -11.52
N ASP A 466 -6.56 -30.01 -12.07
CA ASP A 466 -5.36 -30.84 -12.19
C ASP A 466 -4.21 -30.09 -11.52
N ALA A 467 -3.84 -30.53 -10.32
CA ALA A 467 -2.80 -29.93 -9.49
C ALA A 467 -1.46 -30.67 -9.59
N THR A 468 -1.33 -31.65 -10.49
CA THR A 468 -0.05 -32.37 -10.70
C THR A 468 1.03 -31.38 -11.12
N TYR A 469 2.23 -31.54 -10.55
CA TYR A 469 3.35 -30.65 -10.84
C TYR A 469 3.91 -30.91 -12.25
N PHE A 470 4.34 -29.84 -12.91
CA PHE A 470 5.00 -29.91 -14.22
C PHE A 470 6.12 -28.86 -14.32
N ASP A 471 7.04 -29.06 -15.25
CA ASP A 471 8.11 -28.10 -15.51
C ASP A 471 7.56 -26.85 -16.21
N TYR A 472 7.95 -25.69 -15.71
CA TYR A 472 7.45 -24.42 -16.21
C TYR A 472 8.00 -24.05 -17.60
N SER A 473 7.11 -23.74 -18.49
CA SER A 473 7.28 -22.77 -19.57
C SER A 473 5.95 -22.01 -19.73
N PRO A 474 5.96 -20.81 -20.34
CA PRO A 474 4.72 -20.09 -20.64
C PRO A 474 3.71 -20.97 -21.40
N GLU A 475 4.19 -21.72 -22.40
CA GLU A 475 3.37 -22.60 -23.22
C GLU A 475 2.76 -23.74 -22.40
N ALA A 476 3.55 -24.36 -21.49
CA ALA A 476 3.07 -25.43 -20.62
C ALA A 476 1.98 -24.92 -19.64
N LEU A 477 2.15 -23.72 -19.11
CA LEU A 477 1.14 -23.09 -18.25
C LEU A 477 -0.16 -22.85 -19.01
N TYR A 478 -0.10 -22.21 -20.18
CA TYR A 478 -1.30 -21.96 -21.00
C TYR A 478 -1.97 -23.26 -21.42
N GLN A 479 -1.20 -24.25 -21.85
CA GLN A 479 -1.72 -25.55 -22.22
C GLN A 479 -2.44 -26.25 -21.05
N ARG A 480 -1.86 -26.18 -19.84
CA ARG A 480 -2.47 -26.75 -18.63
C ARG A 480 -3.76 -26.01 -18.28
N ALA A 481 -3.77 -24.68 -18.32
CA ALA A 481 -4.96 -23.87 -18.05
C ALA A 481 -6.08 -24.18 -19.06
N GLU A 482 -5.76 -24.23 -20.37
CA GLU A 482 -6.73 -24.60 -21.41
C GLU A 482 -7.26 -26.03 -21.25
N GLN A 483 -6.39 -26.98 -20.91
CA GLN A 483 -6.78 -28.36 -20.68
C GLN A 483 -7.78 -28.48 -19.52
N VAL A 484 -7.48 -27.85 -18.37
CA VAL A 484 -8.38 -27.86 -17.21
C VAL A 484 -9.71 -27.17 -17.57
N TYR A 485 -9.64 -26.02 -18.22
CA TYR A 485 -10.82 -25.27 -18.62
C TYR A 485 -11.76 -26.08 -19.51
N TRP A 486 -11.24 -26.66 -20.60
CA TRP A 486 -12.08 -27.38 -21.54
C TRP A 486 -12.47 -28.77 -21.03
N ASP A 487 -11.53 -29.57 -20.52
CA ASP A 487 -11.76 -30.98 -20.23
C ASP A 487 -12.49 -31.20 -18.90
N LYS A 488 -12.36 -30.25 -17.95
CA LYS A 488 -12.93 -30.43 -16.62
C LYS A 488 -14.08 -29.46 -16.31
N LEU A 489 -14.06 -28.24 -16.87
CA LEU A 489 -15.05 -27.22 -16.52
C LEU A 489 -16.12 -27.03 -17.59
N VAL A 490 -15.78 -27.07 -18.87
CA VAL A 490 -16.73 -26.74 -19.96
C VAL A 490 -17.34 -27.98 -20.60
N ASN A 491 -16.49 -28.88 -21.14
CA ASN A 491 -16.98 -30.07 -21.91
C ASN A 491 -17.83 -31.04 -21.10
N PRO A 492 -17.59 -31.28 -19.79
CA PRO A 492 -18.40 -32.19 -19.00
C PRO A 492 -19.80 -31.62 -18.65
N TYR A 493 -20.04 -30.35 -18.85
CA TYR A 493 -21.31 -29.73 -18.47
C TYR A 493 -22.52 -30.42 -19.12
N GLN A 494 -23.48 -30.82 -18.29
CA GLN A 494 -24.80 -31.26 -18.69
C GLN A 494 -25.83 -30.52 -17.81
N PRO A 495 -26.93 -29.99 -18.36
CA PRO A 495 -27.98 -29.41 -17.56
C PRO A 495 -28.50 -30.39 -16.53
N LEU A 496 -28.86 -29.88 -15.34
CA LEU A 496 -29.49 -30.69 -14.30
C LEU A 496 -30.83 -31.23 -14.82
N THR A 497 -31.02 -32.52 -14.68
CA THR A 497 -32.28 -33.20 -15.05
C THR A 497 -33.32 -33.18 -13.91
N ALA A 498 -32.86 -33.00 -12.68
CA ALA A 498 -33.68 -32.77 -11.50
C ALA A 498 -33.15 -31.59 -10.74
N ILE A 499 -33.99 -30.61 -10.47
CA ILE A 499 -33.60 -29.43 -9.68
C ILE A 499 -33.97 -29.76 -8.22
N PRO A 500 -33.05 -29.49 -7.25
CA PRO A 500 -33.35 -29.58 -5.84
C PRO A 500 -34.58 -28.73 -5.45
N ASP A 501 -35.24 -29.07 -4.37
CA ASP A 501 -36.38 -28.27 -3.91
C ASP A 501 -35.92 -26.89 -3.41
N ARG A 502 -36.88 -25.98 -3.19
CA ARG A 502 -36.64 -24.58 -2.85
C ARG A 502 -35.80 -24.44 -1.58
N ASP A 503 -36.15 -25.24 -0.56
CA ASP A 503 -35.53 -25.11 0.77
C ASP A 503 -34.09 -25.66 0.74
N GLU A 504 -33.84 -26.71 -0.04
CA GLU A 504 -32.50 -27.25 -0.29
C GLU A 504 -31.64 -26.23 -1.05
N VAL A 505 -32.17 -25.57 -2.08
CA VAL A 505 -31.44 -24.53 -2.80
C VAL A 505 -31.10 -23.34 -1.89
N VAL A 506 -32.04 -22.87 -1.08
CA VAL A 506 -31.80 -21.80 -0.11
C VAL A 506 -30.71 -22.20 0.89
N PHE A 507 -30.76 -23.42 1.42
CA PHE A 507 -29.74 -23.93 2.35
C PHE A 507 -28.34 -23.97 1.70
N LEU A 508 -28.25 -24.54 0.51
CA LEU A 508 -26.98 -24.63 -0.22
C LEU A 508 -26.41 -23.24 -0.53
N GLN A 509 -27.23 -22.30 -0.99
CA GLN A 509 -26.79 -20.94 -1.25
C GLN A 509 -26.36 -20.19 0.01
N THR A 510 -27.06 -20.41 1.12
CA THR A 510 -26.69 -19.84 2.41
C THR A 510 -25.32 -20.36 2.88
N THR A 511 -25.08 -21.67 2.75
CA THR A 511 -23.80 -22.27 3.14
C THR A 511 -22.65 -21.85 2.23
N TYR A 512 -22.91 -21.74 0.93
CA TYR A 512 -21.95 -21.23 -0.08
C TYR A 512 -21.59 -19.75 0.15
N ALA A 513 -22.52 -18.97 0.67
CA ALA A 513 -22.33 -17.54 0.91
C ALA A 513 -21.12 -17.21 1.79
N LEU A 514 -20.69 -18.11 2.69
CA LEU A 514 -19.53 -17.86 3.55
C LEU A 514 -18.25 -17.59 2.74
N GLY A 515 -18.08 -18.28 1.61
CA GLY A 515 -16.99 -17.99 0.66
C GLY A 515 -17.24 -16.73 -0.18
N ALA A 516 -18.50 -16.56 -0.64
CA ALA A 516 -18.87 -15.45 -1.51
C ALA A 516 -18.88 -14.08 -0.80
N LEU A 517 -19.14 -14.05 0.53
CA LEU A 517 -19.11 -12.82 1.35
C LEU A 517 -17.68 -12.25 1.57
N ILE A 518 -16.65 -12.97 1.14
CA ILE A 518 -15.25 -12.55 1.15
C ILE A 518 -14.64 -12.59 -0.25
N ASP A 519 -15.47 -12.49 -1.29
CA ASP A 519 -15.03 -12.51 -2.68
C ASP A 519 -14.04 -11.38 -2.95
N GLY A 520 -13.00 -11.63 -3.77
CA GLY A 520 -11.89 -10.71 -3.98
C GLY A 520 -10.91 -10.55 -2.80
N ALA A 521 -11.24 -11.05 -1.59
CA ALA A 521 -10.45 -10.79 -0.39
C ALA A 521 -8.98 -11.24 -0.49
N TRP A 522 -8.64 -12.25 -1.29
CA TRP A 522 -7.26 -12.72 -1.46
C TRP A 522 -6.34 -11.67 -2.10
N LEU A 523 -6.89 -10.61 -2.70
CA LEU A 523 -6.17 -9.55 -3.41
C LEU A 523 -6.21 -8.18 -2.72
N HIS A 524 -7.02 -7.98 -1.68
CA HIS A 524 -7.30 -6.63 -1.13
C HIS A 524 -6.08 -5.88 -0.56
N ARG A 525 -4.98 -6.58 -0.27
CA ARG A 525 -3.74 -5.96 0.27
C ARG A 525 -2.62 -5.80 -0.76
N LEU A 526 -2.83 -6.17 -2.02
CA LEU A 526 -1.79 -6.10 -3.05
C LEU A 526 -1.48 -4.68 -3.49
N ALA A 527 -2.50 -3.83 -3.64
CA ALA A 527 -2.31 -2.46 -4.07
C ALA A 527 -1.96 -1.56 -2.88
N ASN A 528 -0.73 -1.60 -2.46
CA ASN A 528 -0.25 -0.69 -1.44
C ASN A 528 1.04 0.02 -1.88
N VAL A 529 1.29 1.17 -1.28
CA VAL A 529 2.45 2.01 -1.64
C VAL A 529 3.78 1.28 -1.43
N GLY A 530 3.83 0.29 -0.56
CA GLY A 530 5.02 -0.53 -0.31
C GLY A 530 5.37 -1.51 -1.43
N HIS A 531 4.39 -1.89 -2.26
CA HIS A 531 4.54 -2.86 -3.36
C HIS A 531 4.65 -2.21 -4.75
N ALA A 532 4.72 -0.91 -4.82
CA ALA A 532 4.62 -0.15 -6.06
C ALA A 532 5.66 -0.47 -7.15
N GLY A 533 6.67 -1.27 -6.85
CA GLY A 533 7.73 -1.65 -7.79
C GLY A 533 7.53 -3.00 -8.49
N ARG A 534 6.53 -3.80 -8.11
CA ARG A 534 6.30 -5.13 -8.73
C ARG A 534 5.35 -5.03 -9.92
N PRO A 535 5.75 -5.41 -11.14
CA PRO A 535 4.89 -5.36 -12.34
C PRO A 535 3.61 -6.21 -12.23
N SER A 536 3.65 -7.31 -11.47
CA SER A 536 2.50 -8.17 -11.24
C SER A 536 1.40 -7.52 -10.39
N ASP A 537 1.75 -6.62 -9.46
CA ASP A 537 0.80 -6.06 -8.51
C ASP A 537 -0.29 -5.19 -9.15
N PRO A 538 0.03 -4.27 -10.08
CA PRO A 538 -1.02 -3.51 -10.78
C PRO A 538 -2.00 -4.38 -11.57
N LEU A 539 -1.50 -5.49 -12.13
CA LEU A 539 -2.32 -6.42 -12.90
C LEU A 539 -3.25 -7.24 -12.01
N LEU A 540 -2.73 -7.74 -10.87
CA LEU A 540 -3.56 -8.42 -9.86
C LEU A 540 -4.58 -7.45 -9.25
N TRP A 541 -4.16 -6.20 -9.03
CA TRP A 541 -5.07 -5.20 -8.51
C TRP A 541 -6.19 -4.86 -9.49
N SER A 542 -5.97 -4.97 -10.81
CA SER A 542 -7.05 -4.77 -11.78
C SER A 542 -8.15 -5.83 -11.62
N ILE A 543 -7.77 -7.09 -11.32
CA ILE A 543 -8.75 -8.14 -11.00
C ILE A 543 -9.54 -7.75 -9.74
N TYR A 544 -8.85 -7.33 -8.68
CA TYR A 544 -9.54 -6.85 -7.46
C TYR A 544 -10.47 -5.66 -7.73
N ALA A 545 -10.07 -4.73 -8.59
CA ALA A 545 -10.90 -3.60 -8.95
C ALA A 545 -12.17 -4.03 -9.69
N ASP A 546 -12.08 -5.05 -10.56
CA ASP A 546 -13.23 -5.66 -11.22
C ASP A 546 -14.17 -6.33 -10.21
N GLU A 547 -13.64 -7.10 -9.24
CA GLU A 547 -14.40 -7.70 -8.15
C GLU A 547 -15.18 -6.66 -7.34
N MET A 548 -14.58 -5.49 -7.12
CA MET A 548 -15.20 -4.36 -6.41
C MET A 548 -15.99 -3.42 -7.34
N GLY A 549 -16.23 -3.82 -8.61
CA GLY A 549 -17.01 -3.08 -9.59
C GLY A 549 -16.42 -1.71 -9.92
N HIS A 550 -15.12 -1.49 -9.78
CA HIS A 550 -14.44 -0.19 -9.90
C HIS A 550 -15.09 0.93 -9.07
N GLY A 551 -15.69 0.58 -7.93
CA GLY A 551 -16.45 1.49 -7.08
C GLY A 551 -17.95 1.62 -7.45
N GLY A 552 -18.42 0.93 -8.49
CA GLY A 552 -19.84 0.81 -8.82
C GLY A 552 -20.52 -0.29 -7.99
N LEU A 553 -21.38 0.11 -7.05
CA LEU A 553 -22.05 -0.84 -6.14
C LEU A 553 -22.84 -1.93 -6.84
N GLU A 554 -23.47 -1.60 -7.96
CA GLU A 554 -24.28 -2.52 -8.76
C GLU A 554 -23.46 -3.62 -9.45
N LYS A 555 -22.14 -3.46 -9.49
CA LYS A 555 -21.17 -4.41 -10.06
C LYS A 555 -20.28 -5.06 -9.00
N ASN A 556 -20.29 -4.55 -7.79
CA ASN A 556 -19.52 -5.08 -6.67
C ASN A 556 -20.04 -6.47 -6.28
N HIS A 557 -19.20 -7.50 -6.35
CA HIS A 557 -19.60 -8.89 -6.12
C HIS A 557 -20.21 -9.11 -4.72
N LEU A 558 -19.73 -8.38 -3.71
CA LEU A 558 -20.31 -8.47 -2.38
C LEU A 558 -21.74 -7.88 -2.32
N THR A 559 -22.05 -6.89 -3.15
CA THR A 559 -23.42 -6.39 -3.31
C THR A 559 -24.29 -7.40 -4.07
N LEU A 560 -23.71 -8.03 -5.10
CA LEU A 560 -24.44 -9.03 -5.91
C LEU A 560 -24.82 -10.25 -5.09
N ILE A 561 -23.92 -10.79 -4.24
CA ILE A 561 -24.24 -11.93 -3.38
C ILE A 561 -25.30 -11.57 -2.32
N HIS A 562 -25.23 -10.38 -1.71
CA HIS A 562 -26.27 -9.92 -0.79
C HIS A 562 -27.63 -9.77 -1.49
N THR A 563 -27.64 -9.36 -2.76
CA THR A 563 -28.87 -9.27 -3.57
C THR A 563 -29.45 -10.66 -3.84
N ALA A 564 -28.61 -11.62 -4.21
CA ALA A 564 -29.03 -13.00 -4.43
C ALA A 564 -29.63 -13.61 -3.14
N LEU A 565 -28.94 -13.48 -2.00
CA LEU A 565 -29.42 -13.95 -0.70
C LEU A 565 -30.77 -13.28 -0.30
N ALA A 566 -30.88 -11.97 -0.51
CA ALA A 566 -32.10 -11.24 -0.21
C ALA A 566 -33.31 -11.72 -1.06
N SER A 567 -33.05 -12.16 -2.32
CA SER A 567 -34.09 -12.75 -3.18
C SER A 567 -34.66 -14.07 -2.63
N MET A 568 -33.89 -14.72 -1.77
CA MET A 568 -34.24 -15.96 -1.06
C MET A 568 -34.79 -15.74 0.36
N ASP A 569 -34.98 -14.48 0.75
CA ASP A 569 -35.33 -14.05 2.11
C ASP A 569 -34.24 -14.34 3.16
N VAL A 570 -33.00 -14.60 2.74
CA VAL A 570 -31.84 -14.79 3.62
C VAL A 570 -31.23 -13.43 3.93
N ARG A 571 -31.07 -13.09 5.19
CA ARG A 571 -30.44 -11.86 5.68
C ARG A 571 -29.44 -12.19 6.76
N LEU A 572 -28.20 -12.26 6.39
CA LEU A 572 -27.10 -12.46 7.33
C LEU A 572 -26.62 -11.10 7.87
N PRO A 573 -26.23 -11.03 9.16
CA PRO A 573 -25.48 -9.88 9.68
C PRO A 573 -24.20 -9.67 8.86
N HIS A 574 -23.63 -8.46 8.93
CA HIS A 574 -22.34 -8.24 8.27
C HIS A 574 -21.26 -9.12 8.91
N ILE A 575 -20.36 -9.67 8.09
CA ILE A 575 -19.32 -10.62 8.53
C ILE A 575 -18.38 -10.07 9.62
N ARG A 576 -18.26 -8.76 9.78
CA ARG A 576 -17.48 -8.10 10.85
C ARG A 576 -18.20 -8.07 12.21
N ASP A 577 -19.53 -8.27 12.22
CA ASP A 577 -20.33 -8.09 13.42
C ASP A 577 -20.29 -9.30 14.35
N ASP A 578 -20.42 -9.07 15.67
CA ASP A 578 -20.54 -10.15 16.65
C ASP A 578 -21.76 -11.02 16.34
N ALA A 579 -22.85 -10.42 15.84
CA ALA A 579 -24.04 -11.14 15.44
C ALA A 579 -23.80 -12.16 14.31
N PHE A 580 -22.83 -11.91 13.40
CA PHE A 580 -22.44 -12.90 12.39
C PHE A 580 -21.65 -14.07 13.01
N ARG A 581 -20.75 -13.79 13.95
CA ARG A 581 -20.04 -14.83 14.69
C ARG A 581 -21.01 -15.73 15.45
N ASP A 582 -22.01 -15.14 16.09
CA ASP A 582 -22.91 -15.82 17.01
C ASP A 582 -24.18 -16.44 16.34
N GLN A 583 -24.31 -16.26 15.00
CA GLN A 583 -25.45 -16.83 14.26
C GLN A 583 -25.38 -18.37 14.16
N ALA A 584 -26.48 -19.05 13.99
CA ALA A 584 -26.58 -20.50 13.94
C ALA A 584 -26.88 -21.08 12.54
N GLU A 585 -27.09 -20.22 11.55
CA GLU A 585 -27.47 -20.59 10.19
C GLU A 585 -26.35 -21.27 9.42
N LEU A 586 -25.08 -20.93 9.75
CA LEU A 586 -23.91 -21.49 9.11
C LEU A 586 -23.23 -22.54 10.01
N PRO A 587 -23.07 -23.79 9.56
CA PRO A 587 -22.35 -24.84 10.28
C PRO A 587 -20.86 -24.53 10.52
N ASP A 588 -20.30 -25.02 11.63
CA ASP A 588 -18.92 -24.74 12.03
C ASP A 588 -17.86 -25.30 11.08
N ASP A 589 -18.16 -26.40 10.40
CA ASP A 589 -17.26 -27.10 9.49
C ASP A 589 -17.07 -26.41 8.13
N LEU A 590 -17.81 -25.34 7.85
CA LEU A 590 -17.73 -24.60 6.59
C LEU A 590 -16.63 -23.54 6.55
N TYR A 591 -16.07 -23.15 7.67
CA TYR A 591 -15.15 -22.01 7.76
C TYR A 591 -13.77 -22.26 7.17
N GLY A 592 -13.38 -23.53 6.91
CA GLY A 592 -12.02 -23.89 6.51
C GLY A 592 -11.49 -23.16 5.27
N PHE A 593 -12.30 -23.06 4.23
CA PHE A 593 -11.98 -22.35 2.99
C PHE A 593 -11.75 -20.84 3.26
N SER A 594 -12.73 -20.20 3.89
CA SER A 594 -12.68 -18.75 4.16
C SER A 594 -11.56 -18.37 5.10
N LEU A 595 -11.24 -19.20 6.09
CA LEU A 595 -10.11 -18.99 7.00
C LEU A 595 -8.77 -19.05 6.26
N TYR A 596 -8.62 -19.97 5.30
CA TYR A 596 -7.39 -20.02 4.50
C TYR A 596 -7.27 -18.78 3.59
N GLN A 597 -8.33 -18.42 2.88
CA GLN A 597 -8.35 -17.27 1.97
C GLN A 597 -8.04 -15.96 2.71
N LEU A 598 -8.72 -15.69 3.83
CA LEU A 598 -8.47 -14.52 4.66
C LEU A 598 -7.04 -14.52 5.22
N SER A 599 -6.56 -15.69 5.68
CA SER A 599 -5.20 -15.79 6.19
C SER A 599 -4.13 -15.53 5.12
N LEU A 600 -4.30 -16.07 3.90
CA LEU A 600 -3.40 -15.87 2.77
C LEU A 600 -3.31 -14.38 2.38
N ALA A 601 -4.45 -13.70 2.33
CA ALA A 601 -4.59 -12.29 1.97
C ALA A 601 -3.79 -11.34 2.87
N LEU A 602 -3.48 -11.74 4.10
CA LEU A 602 -2.76 -10.90 5.07
C LEU A 602 -1.25 -10.80 4.80
N PHE A 603 -0.71 -11.66 3.92
CA PHE A 603 0.73 -11.76 3.69
C PHE A 603 1.10 -11.65 2.20
N PRO A 604 0.79 -10.52 1.55
CA PRO A 604 1.03 -10.32 0.12
C PRO A 604 2.51 -10.29 -0.27
N ASP A 605 3.42 -10.01 0.65
CA ASP A 605 4.87 -10.10 0.41
C ASP A 605 5.39 -11.52 0.62
N ARG A 606 5.07 -12.10 1.77
CA ARG A 606 5.58 -13.41 2.17
C ARG A 606 5.12 -14.53 1.23
N PHE A 607 3.85 -14.50 0.84
CA PHE A 607 3.20 -15.52 0.02
C PHE A 607 2.82 -15.02 -1.38
N HIS A 608 3.53 -14.01 -1.91
CA HIS A 608 3.23 -13.45 -3.23
C HIS A 608 3.13 -14.50 -4.35
N PRO A 609 4.11 -15.40 -4.54
CA PRO A 609 4.01 -16.43 -5.58
C PRO A 609 2.83 -17.39 -5.37
N GLU A 610 2.55 -17.74 -4.11
CA GLU A 610 1.42 -18.60 -3.76
C GLU A 610 0.07 -17.90 -4.04
N ILE A 611 -0.02 -16.58 -3.83
CA ILE A 611 -1.21 -15.79 -4.19
C ILE A 611 -1.44 -15.80 -5.70
N LEU A 612 -0.39 -15.72 -6.52
CA LEU A 612 -0.51 -15.82 -7.99
C LEU A 612 -1.14 -17.15 -8.40
N GLY A 613 -0.67 -18.25 -7.83
CA GLY A 613 -1.22 -19.59 -8.11
C GLY A 613 -2.64 -19.77 -7.57
N TYR A 614 -2.91 -19.26 -6.36
CA TYR A 614 -4.24 -19.28 -5.78
C TYR A 614 -5.24 -18.48 -6.62
N ASN A 615 -4.82 -17.29 -7.08
CA ASN A 615 -5.63 -16.46 -7.97
C ASN A 615 -5.99 -17.19 -9.27
N LEU A 616 -5.03 -17.85 -9.94
CA LEU A 616 -5.32 -18.65 -11.13
C LEU A 616 -6.36 -19.75 -10.84
N ALA A 617 -6.24 -20.43 -9.70
CA ALA A 617 -7.15 -21.51 -9.34
C ALA A 617 -8.57 -20.97 -9.10
N ILE A 618 -8.76 -19.93 -8.28
CA ILE A 618 -10.09 -19.44 -7.92
C ILE A 618 -10.80 -18.82 -9.13
N GLU A 619 -10.08 -18.12 -10.01
CA GLU A 619 -10.64 -17.55 -11.24
C GLU A 619 -11.08 -18.65 -12.23
N MET A 620 -10.37 -19.76 -12.29
CA MET A 620 -10.78 -20.90 -13.10
C MET A 620 -11.99 -21.61 -12.52
N PHE A 621 -12.03 -21.83 -11.21
CA PHE A 621 -13.13 -22.53 -10.54
C PHE A 621 -14.41 -21.70 -10.45
N GLY A 622 -14.31 -20.39 -10.62
CA GLY A 622 -15.44 -19.50 -10.80
C GLY A 622 -16.28 -19.80 -12.04
N LEU A 623 -15.83 -20.73 -12.91
CA LEU A 623 -16.42 -21.00 -14.22
C LEU A 623 -17.08 -22.39 -14.29
N GLY A 624 -17.70 -22.64 -15.44
CA GLY A 624 -18.11 -23.96 -15.87
C GLY A 624 -19.35 -24.50 -15.22
N GLU A 625 -19.36 -25.81 -15.01
CA GLU A 625 -20.54 -26.57 -14.61
C GLU A 625 -21.18 -26.05 -13.30
N LEU A 626 -20.34 -25.67 -12.31
CA LEU A 626 -20.82 -25.18 -11.03
C LEU A 626 -21.72 -23.96 -11.19
N ARG A 627 -21.23 -22.93 -11.85
CA ARG A 627 -22.00 -21.68 -12.05
C ARG A 627 -23.26 -21.89 -12.87
N LEU A 628 -23.17 -22.70 -13.93
CA LEU A 628 -24.31 -22.99 -14.79
C LEU A 628 -25.39 -23.78 -14.04
N HIS A 629 -25.01 -24.70 -13.15
CA HIS A 629 -25.95 -25.43 -12.31
C HIS A 629 -26.61 -24.50 -11.27
N GLU A 630 -25.84 -23.57 -10.65
CA GLU A 630 -26.42 -22.62 -9.71
C GLU A 630 -27.41 -21.66 -10.40
N ILE A 631 -27.06 -21.14 -11.59
CA ILE A 631 -27.99 -20.34 -12.42
C ILE A 631 -29.27 -21.13 -12.71
N GLN A 632 -29.16 -22.40 -13.05
CA GLN A 632 -30.31 -23.27 -13.35
C GLN A 632 -31.21 -23.46 -12.11
N LYS A 633 -30.63 -23.72 -10.93
CA LYS A 633 -31.35 -23.87 -9.66
C LYS A 633 -32.06 -22.58 -9.26
N LEU A 634 -31.31 -21.46 -9.24
CA LEU A 634 -31.83 -20.16 -8.86
C LEU A 634 -32.96 -19.70 -9.80
N SER A 635 -32.72 -19.80 -11.12
CA SER A 635 -33.74 -19.44 -12.13
C SER A 635 -35.01 -20.28 -12.02
N HIS A 636 -34.89 -21.59 -11.73
CA HIS A 636 -36.07 -22.50 -11.56
C HIS A 636 -36.98 -22.02 -10.44
N HIS A 637 -36.41 -21.53 -9.35
CA HIS A 637 -37.17 -21.04 -8.20
C HIS A 637 -37.50 -19.55 -8.23
N GLY A 638 -37.08 -18.85 -9.29
CA GLY A 638 -37.32 -17.41 -9.47
C GLY A 638 -36.44 -16.51 -8.57
N PHE A 639 -35.29 -17.01 -8.14
CA PHE A 639 -34.30 -16.27 -7.38
C PHE A 639 -33.39 -15.44 -8.29
N ASP A 640 -32.72 -14.46 -7.72
CA ASP A 640 -31.77 -13.61 -8.43
C ASP A 640 -30.49 -14.40 -8.79
N THR A 641 -29.99 -14.19 -10.02
CA THR A 641 -28.83 -14.90 -10.56
C THR A 641 -27.64 -13.96 -10.85
N CYS A 642 -27.74 -12.69 -10.48
CA CYS A 642 -26.76 -11.67 -10.89
C CYS A 642 -25.35 -11.99 -10.45
N TYR A 643 -25.13 -12.56 -9.26
CA TYR A 643 -23.83 -12.97 -8.77
C TYR A 643 -23.19 -14.07 -9.64
N GLU A 644 -23.95 -15.12 -9.95
CA GLU A 644 -23.44 -16.22 -10.78
C GLU A 644 -23.18 -15.78 -12.24
N VAL A 645 -24.05 -14.91 -12.79
CA VAL A 645 -23.90 -14.39 -14.14
C VAL A 645 -22.69 -13.46 -14.27
N ALA A 646 -22.40 -12.65 -13.26
CA ALA A 646 -21.23 -11.78 -13.26
C ALA A 646 -19.94 -12.59 -13.50
N HIS A 647 -19.72 -13.66 -12.76
CA HIS A 647 -18.55 -14.52 -12.91
C HIS A 647 -18.42 -15.16 -14.29
N LEU A 648 -19.53 -15.63 -14.88
CA LEU A 648 -19.49 -16.17 -16.25
C LEU A 648 -19.01 -15.17 -17.29
N THR A 649 -19.20 -13.87 -17.04
CA THR A 649 -18.83 -12.82 -18.00
C THR A 649 -17.39 -12.39 -17.89
N ILE A 650 -16.78 -12.44 -16.69
CA ILE A 650 -15.45 -11.89 -16.43
C ILE A 650 -14.35 -12.94 -16.29
N ASP A 651 -14.65 -14.20 -15.91
CA ASP A 651 -13.63 -15.21 -15.57
C ASP A 651 -13.20 -16.10 -16.75
N ASN A 652 -13.51 -15.73 -17.98
CA ASN A 652 -13.25 -16.60 -19.13
C ASN A 652 -11.76 -16.70 -19.50
N ILE A 653 -11.40 -17.82 -20.18
CA ILE A 653 -10.02 -18.09 -20.60
C ILE A 653 -9.56 -17.29 -21.82
N SER A 654 -10.46 -16.63 -22.54
CA SER A 654 -10.11 -15.91 -23.78
C SER A 654 -9.45 -14.56 -23.49
N ALA A 655 -10.02 -13.79 -22.55
CA ALA A 655 -9.54 -12.47 -22.17
C ALA A 655 -9.94 -12.07 -20.72
N GLY A 656 -10.66 -12.94 -20.00
CA GLY A 656 -11.11 -12.71 -18.62
C GLY A 656 -10.03 -13.00 -17.58
N HIS A 657 -10.42 -13.02 -16.32
CA HIS A 657 -9.53 -13.15 -15.16
C HIS A 657 -8.68 -14.42 -15.20
N THR A 658 -9.21 -15.57 -15.67
CA THR A 658 -8.43 -16.78 -15.84
C THR A 658 -7.23 -16.56 -16.77
N ARG A 659 -7.44 -15.89 -17.91
CA ARG A 659 -6.33 -15.60 -18.83
C ARG A 659 -5.38 -14.58 -18.25
N GLN A 660 -5.91 -13.51 -17.64
CA GLN A 660 -5.10 -12.49 -16.98
C GLN A 660 -4.24 -13.09 -15.87
N ALA A 661 -4.79 -13.99 -15.04
CA ALA A 661 -4.04 -14.67 -14.00
C ALA A 661 -2.84 -15.46 -14.55
N ALA A 662 -3.02 -16.19 -15.66
CA ALA A 662 -1.92 -16.88 -16.32
C ALA A 662 -0.87 -15.91 -16.88
N ASP A 663 -1.30 -14.81 -17.54
CA ASP A 663 -0.41 -13.79 -18.08
C ASP A 663 0.40 -13.08 -16.96
N ILE A 664 -0.21 -12.84 -15.80
CA ILE A 664 0.45 -12.26 -14.62
C ILE A 664 1.55 -13.20 -14.09
N ILE A 665 1.28 -14.51 -14.02
CA ILE A 665 2.28 -15.51 -13.62
C ILE A 665 3.47 -15.49 -14.59
N VAL A 666 3.22 -15.44 -15.90
CA VAL A 666 4.28 -15.35 -16.91
C VAL A 666 5.11 -14.09 -16.72
N ALA A 667 4.45 -12.93 -16.58
CA ALA A 667 5.13 -11.64 -16.38
C ALA A 667 6.00 -11.64 -15.11
N TYR A 668 5.48 -12.20 -14.01
CA TYR A 668 6.23 -12.35 -12.76
C TYR A 668 7.48 -13.23 -12.92
N LEU A 669 7.34 -14.41 -13.54
CA LEU A 669 8.46 -15.33 -13.70
C LEU A 669 9.49 -14.83 -14.73
N ASP A 670 9.07 -14.04 -15.72
CA ASP A 670 9.99 -13.36 -16.64
C ASP A 670 10.81 -12.28 -15.93
N GLU A 671 10.20 -11.53 -15.01
CA GLU A 671 10.92 -10.58 -14.16
C GLU A 671 11.93 -11.28 -13.25
N VAL A 672 11.52 -12.38 -12.60
CA VAL A 672 12.43 -13.22 -11.78
C VAL A 672 13.60 -13.72 -12.63
N ARG A 673 13.34 -14.17 -13.85
CA ARG A 673 14.38 -14.61 -14.78
C ARG A 673 15.37 -13.51 -15.10
N ALA A 674 14.86 -12.32 -15.40
CA ALA A 674 15.67 -11.15 -15.76
C ALA A 674 16.51 -10.61 -14.59
N THR A 675 15.97 -10.65 -13.36
CA THR A 675 16.62 -10.02 -12.19
C THR A 675 17.47 -11.00 -11.37
N VAL A 676 17.06 -12.26 -11.25
CA VAL A 676 17.69 -13.25 -10.37
C VAL A 676 18.23 -14.46 -11.13
N GLY A 677 17.60 -14.87 -12.24
CA GLY A 677 18.05 -15.94 -13.12
C GLY A 677 17.19 -17.22 -13.06
N GLU A 678 17.50 -18.16 -13.95
CA GLU A 678 16.69 -19.36 -14.22
C GLU A 678 16.52 -20.31 -13.02
N ALA A 679 17.51 -20.38 -12.13
CA ALA A 679 17.40 -21.21 -10.92
C ALA A 679 16.29 -20.69 -9.99
N ALA A 680 16.16 -19.37 -9.86
CA ALA A 680 15.09 -18.75 -9.08
C ALA A 680 13.72 -18.95 -9.73
N VAL A 681 13.62 -18.96 -11.07
CA VAL A 681 12.36 -19.24 -11.77
C VAL A 681 11.78 -20.59 -11.35
N ARG A 682 12.61 -21.65 -11.30
CA ARG A 682 12.13 -22.97 -10.86
C ARG A 682 11.63 -22.98 -9.41
N GLU A 683 12.32 -22.27 -8.54
CA GLU A 683 11.91 -22.14 -7.14
C GLU A 683 10.59 -21.35 -7.02
N GLN A 684 10.49 -20.22 -7.68
CA GLN A 684 9.28 -19.39 -7.64
C GLN A 684 8.11 -20.10 -8.33
N TRP A 685 8.33 -20.83 -9.42
CA TRP A 685 7.30 -21.64 -10.05
C TRP A 685 6.73 -22.71 -9.12
N ARG A 686 7.60 -23.43 -8.36
CA ARG A 686 7.12 -24.38 -7.35
C ARG A 686 6.20 -23.69 -6.33
N ARG A 687 6.53 -22.48 -5.92
CA ARG A 687 5.71 -21.69 -4.99
C ARG A 687 4.38 -21.28 -5.64
N VAL A 688 4.40 -20.79 -6.87
CA VAL A 688 3.17 -20.46 -7.62
C VAL A 688 2.26 -21.69 -7.70
N TRP A 689 2.81 -22.83 -8.18
CA TRP A 689 2.00 -24.04 -8.35
C TRP A 689 1.52 -24.63 -7.02
N ARG A 690 2.25 -24.41 -5.93
CA ARG A 690 1.81 -24.74 -4.57
C ARG A 690 0.58 -23.93 -4.15
N GLY A 691 0.48 -22.67 -4.52
CA GLY A 691 -0.71 -21.85 -4.30
C GLY A 691 -1.93 -22.38 -5.05
N TYR A 692 -1.75 -22.76 -6.32
CA TYR A 692 -2.79 -23.44 -7.11
C TYR A 692 -3.24 -24.75 -6.44
N ALA A 693 -2.28 -25.59 -6.05
CA ALA A 693 -2.56 -26.85 -5.38
C ALA A 693 -3.26 -26.65 -4.01
N ALA A 694 -2.95 -25.58 -3.29
CA ALA A 694 -3.61 -25.30 -2.01
C ALA A 694 -5.10 -25.00 -2.16
N TYR A 695 -5.50 -24.29 -3.22
CA TYR A 695 -6.92 -24.14 -3.55
C TYR A 695 -7.59 -25.51 -3.80
N ALA A 696 -7.01 -26.31 -4.69
CA ALA A 696 -7.51 -27.64 -4.99
C ALA A 696 -7.59 -28.55 -3.73
N TYR A 697 -6.59 -28.50 -2.87
CA TYR A 697 -6.54 -29.23 -1.60
C TYR A 697 -7.73 -28.93 -0.70
N ILE A 698 -8.18 -27.67 -0.67
CA ILE A 698 -9.28 -27.26 0.19
C ILE A 698 -10.64 -27.58 -0.42
N VAL A 699 -10.80 -27.47 -1.76
CA VAL A 699 -12.12 -27.60 -2.42
C VAL A 699 -12.40 -29.00 -2.94
N GLU A 700 -11.41 -29.92 -2.96
CA GLU A 700 -11.52 -31.29 -3.50
C GLU A 700 -11.42 -32.38 -2.41
N PRO A 701 -12.32 -32.42 -1.40
CA PRO A 701 -12.25 -33.42 -0.34
C PRO A 701 -12.45 -34.85 -0.86
N ALA A 702 -13.16 -35.03 -1.97
CA ALA A 702 -13.34 -36.35 -2.62
C ALA A 702 -12.03 -36.87 -3.20
N LEU A 703 -11.21 -36.03 -3.82
CA LEU A 703 -9.87 -36.38 -4.30
C LEU A 703 -8.96 -36.77 -3.13
N LEU A 704 -8.97 -35.99 -2.04
CA LEU A 704 -8.18 -36.31 -0.84
C LEU A 704 -8.58 -37.65 -0.21
N LYS A 705 -9.87 -37.99 -0.21
CA LYS A 705 -10.33 -39.32 0.27
C LYS A 705 -9.82 -40.44 -0.60
N ARG A 706 -9.82 -40.28 -1.92
CA ARG A 706 -9.25 -41.27 -2.86
C ARG A 706 -7.74 -41.48 -2.65
N ILE A 707 -7.00 -40.39 -2.49
CA ILE A 707 -5.56 -40.44 -2.16
C ILE A 707 -5.34 -41.18 -0.84
N ALA A 708 -6.10 -40.87 0.21
CA ALA A 708 -5.98 -41.51 1.51
C ALA A 708 -6.35 -43.00 1.49
N ALA A 709 -7.27 -43.39 0.60
CA ALA A 709 -7.66 -44.78 0.42
C ALA A 709 -6.65 -45.60 -0.45
N GLY A 710 -5.64 -44.95 -1.05
CA GLY A 710 -4.72 -45.61 -2.00
C GLY A 710 -5.37 -46.00 -3.30
N GLU A 711 -6.46 -45.35 -3.72
CA GLU A 711 -7.24 -45.64 -4.91
C GLU A 711 -6.72 -44.93 -6.18
N MET A 712 -5.58 -44.23 -6.09
CA MET A 712 -4.95 -43.52 -7.21
C MET A 712 -3.97 -44.47 -7.89
N GLU A 713 -4.23 -44.86 -9.14
CA GLU A 713 -3.33 -45.66 -9.96
C GLU A 713 -2.27 -44.83 -10.67
N ASP A 714 -1.09 -45.40 -10.96
CA ASP A 714 0.00 -44.72 -11.69
C ASP A 714 -0.42 -44.27 -13.10
N ALA A 715 -1.49 -44.83 -13.67
CA ALA A 715 -2.05 -44.40 -14.96
C ALA A 715 -2.69 -42.97 -14.91
N ASP A 716 -3.12 -42.52 -13.74
CA ASP A 716 -3.66 -41.17 -13.55
C ASP A 716 -2.56 -40.07 -13.49
N LEU A 717 -1.29 -40.53 -13.49
CA LEU A 717 -0.09 -39.66 -13.41
C LEU A 717 0.47 -39.27 -14.80
N LEU A 718 -0.08 -39.83 -15.90
CA LEU A 718 0.49 -39.72 -17.25
C LEU A 718 -0.27 -38.79 -18.20
N ILE A 719 -1.10 -37.88 -17.68
CA ILE A 719 -1.76 -36.87 -18.54
C ILE A 719 -1.31 -35.47 -18.16
#